data_f53cc8038b0dfe5498b341606eb14d32
#
_entry.id   f53cc8038b0dfe5498b341606eb14d32
#
_cell.length_a   1.000
_cell.length_b   1.000
_cell.length_c   1.000
_cell.angle_alpha   90.00
_cell.angle_beta   90.00
_cell.angle_gamma   90.00
#
_symmetry.space_group_name_H-M   'P 1'
#
loop_
_entity.id
_entity.type
_entity.pdbx_description
1 polymer ?
#
loop_
_entity_poly.entity_id
_entity_poly.type
_entity_poly.pdbx_seq_one_letter_code
_entity_poly.pdbx_strand_id
1 'polypeptide(L)'
;LRTHEADTTVLQRLPLDELIAVAAVIALAMWGGLSFVSQGAVSLRLGGLDPAAAIGNPSLTVADLPLVLMLITGGAVLVTGLLRDLIAGRFGSDLLAGISIVTSVLLGEYLAGVLVVLMLSGGEALELRAVSRAGDVLEALARRMPTVAHRRRAGELEDVPLDEVAVGDVITVLPHEICPVDGTVVAGHGSMDESYLTGEPYRMAKAPGSAVLSGAINGQAALEIRTDSVGADSRYSKIMQVLAESQQTKPRLRRMADKLGALYTPLAVAIAAVAWWLSGSPTRFLAVLVVATPCPLLIGIPVAIIGAVSLAAKHGIVVRDPAILERLDSCRIAIFDKTGTRTYGAPRVTEVLPVNNSNADIVLASAASLETFSKHPLASAVVEAAKSRGLTLLSVEEVTERPGAGLTGRVVPTRSSTGRSVTITSRKKLDEKAPEQAAHLPPTAGGLECVVLIDDLPAGVLRFRDTPRPDGKSFVQHLEPAHRLTRVMLVSGDRESEVRWMAESVGIQEIHAGIQPEGKLRIVEEATATAPTLFVGDGINDAPALAAATVGVAMGAASDVTSEASGAVVMDTSLAKIDELLHIGSRFRKIALQTAVGGMALSVIGMAFAAAGYLPPAAGALAQEAIDLAAVANALRVAWRPGTLTDYPRHDA
;
A
#
# COMPACT_ATOMS: atom_id res chain seq x y z
N LEU A 1 7.25 -17.34 -24.17
CA LEU A 1 6.59 -16.76 -25.35
C LEU A 1 5.22 -17.41 -25.54
N ARG A 2 4.24 -17.04 -24.75
CA ARG A 2 2.81 -17.09 -25.05
C ARG A 2 2.25 -15.76 -24.57
N THR A 3 1.97 -14.92 -25.54
CA THR A 3 1.38 -13.60 -25.43
C THR A 3 0.11 -13.68 -24.59
N HIS A 4 0.08 -12.98 -23.48
CA HIS A 4 -1.13 -12.66 -22.73
C HIS A 4 -1.99 -11.70 -23.57
N GLU A 5 -2.90 -12.26 -24.35
CA GLU A 5 -4.10 -11.57 -24.80
C GLU A 5 -5.15 -11.60 -23.66
N ALA A 6 -4.86 -10.92 -22.58
CA ALA A 6 -5.84 -10.66 -21.54
C ALA A 6 -5.71 -9.17 -21.18
N ASP A 7 -6.79 -8.46 -21.44
CA ASP A 7 -7.12 -7.10 -20.96
C ASP A 7 -7.12 -5.91 -21.94
N THR A 8 -7.19 -6.14 -23.22
CA THR A 8 -7.66 -5.07 -24.15
C THR A 8 -9.18 -4.85 -24.15
N THR A 9 -9.94 -5.75 -23.49
CA THR A 9 -11.42 -5.72 -23.51
C THR A 9 -12.06 -4.66 -22.62
N VAL A 10 -11.41 -4.24 -21.54
CA VAL A 10 -11.99 -3.24 -20.60
C VAL A 10 -11.83 -1.82 -21.17
N LEU A 11 -10.66 -1.49 -21.68
CA LEU A 11 -10.38 -0.18 -22.28
C LEU A 11 -11.15 0.11 -23.58
N GLN A 12 -11.51 -0.94 -24.34
CA GLN A 12 -12.32 -0.79 -25.55
C GLN A 12 -13.82 -0.65 -25.29
N ARG A 13 -14.33 -1.02 -24.09
CA ARG A 13 -15.75 -0.86 -23.71
C ARG A 13 -16.06 0.51 -23.11
N LEU A 14 -15.08 1.22 -22.55
CA LEU A 14 -15.23 2.52 -21.93
C LEU A 14 -16.02 3.56 -22.78
N PRO A 15 -15.69 3.79 -24.07
CA PRO A 15 -16.43 4.77 -24.85
C PRO A 15 -17.85 4.34 -25.20
N LEU A 16 -18.16 3.02 -25.25
CA LEU A 16 -19.48 2.53 -25.65
C LEU A 16 -20.50 2.69 -24.53
N ASP A 17 -20.16 2.31 -23.28
CA ASP A 17 -21.07 2.41 -22.13
C ASP A 17 -21.33 3.87 -21.77
N GLU A 18 -20.31 4.74 -21.84
CA GLU A 18 -20.49 6.19 -21.67
C GLU A 18 -21.39 6.78 -22.76
N LEU A 19 -21.24 6.36 -24.01
CA LEU A 19 -22.08 6.78 -25.12
C LEU A 19 -23.54 6.31 -24.92
N ILE A 20 -23.74 5.07 -24.49
CA ILE A 20 -25.08 4.52 -24.19
C ILE A 20 -25.72 5.30 -23.04
N ALA A 21 -24.98 5.58 -21.96
CA ALA A 21 -25.47 6.36 -20.83
C ALA A 21 -25.88 7.79 -21.24
N VAL A 22 -25.03 8.48 -22.01
CA VAL A 22 -25.34 9.82 -22.53
C VAL A 22 -26.56 9.80 -23.45
N ALA A 23 -26.65 8.81 -24.35
CA ALA A 23 -27.81 8.65 -25.21
C ALA A 23 -29.10 8.38 -24.43
N ALA A 24 -29.04 7.60 -23.35
CA ALA A 24 -30.18 7.36 -22.46
C ALA A 24 -30.64 8.65 -21.76
N VAL A 25 -29.71 9.47 -21.28
CA VAL A 25 -30.03 10.78 -20.68
C VAL A 25 -30.72 11.69 -21.72
N ILE A 26 -30.20 11.74 -22.95
CA ILE A 26 -30.79 12.52 -24.04
C ILE A 26 -32.22 12.01 -24.34
N ALA A 27 -32.40 10.70 -24.43
CA ALA A 27 -33.72 10.10 -24.69
C ALA A 27 -34.73 10.44 -23.59
N LEU A 28 -34.31 10.40 -22.32
CA LEU A 28 -35.11 10.81 -21.16
C LEU A 28 -35.48 12.30 -21.19
N ALA A 29 -34.52 13.16 -21.55
CA ALA A 29 -34.77 14.59 -21.69
C ALA A 29 -35.76 14.90 -22.84
N MET A 30 -35.60 14.24 -23.98
CA MET A 30 -36.53 14.35 -25.11
C MET A 30 -37.93 13.86 -24.74
N TRP A 31 -38.03 12.70 -24.06
CA TRP A 31 -39.30 12.18 -23.59
C TRP A 31 -40.00 13.18 -22.63
N GLY A 32 -39.27 13.71 -21.65
CA GLY A 32 -39.78 14.71 -20.71
C GLY A 32 -40.31 15.98 -21.41
N GLY A 33 -39.52 16.50 -22.38
CA GLY A 33 -39.93 17.65 -23.17
C GLY A 33 -41.16 17.38 -24.03
N LEU A 34 -41.21 16.25 -24.74
CA LEU A 34 -42.36 15.85 -25.54
C LEU A 34 -43.60 15.57 -24.70
N SER A 35 -43.45 14.92 -23.55
CA SER A 35 -44.56 14.65 -22.60
C SER A 35 -45.13 15.96 -22.03
N PHE A 36 -44.28 16.96 -21.73
CA PHE A 36 -44.71 18.29 -21.28
C PHE A 36 -45.49 19.03 -22.36
N VAL A 37 -45.01 18.98 -23.61
CA VAL A 37 -45.71 19.60 -24.77
C VAL A 37 -46.99 18.87 -25.12
N SER A 38 -47.02 17.54 -25.01
CA SER A 38 -48.21 16.72 -25.35
C SER A 38 -49.35 16.80 -24.31
N GLN A 39 -49.11 17.28 -23.11
CA GLN A 39 -50.22 17.57 -22.15
C GLN A 39 -51.17 18.65 -22.63
N GLY A 40 -50.76 19.44 -23.65
CA GLY A 40 -51.60 20.46 -24.28
C GLY A 40 -52.14 20.11 -25.69
N ALA A 41 -51.73 18.97 -26.29
CA ALA A 41 -52.12 18.56 -27.65
C ALA A 41 -52.56 17.10 -27.67
N VAL A 42 -53.57 16.81 -28.53
CA VAL A 42 -54.14 15.47 -28.75
C VAL A 42 -53.02 14.43 -28.90
N SER A 43 -53.02 13.37 -28.07
CA SER A 43 -52.08 12.26 -28.14
C SER A 43 -52.23 11.56 -29.53
N LEU A 44 -51.29 11.75 -30.43
CA LEU A 44 -51.22 10.99 -31.67
C LEU A 44 -50.81 9.53 -31.32
N ARG A 45 -51.77 8.62 -31.46
CA ARG A 45 -51.59 7.18 -31.26
C ARG A 45 -51.07 6.57 -32.57
N LEU A 46 -49.89 5.97 -32.53
CA LEU A 46 -49.32 5.17 -33.63
C LEU A 46 -49.87 3.74 -33.54
N GLY A 47 -51.11 3.55 -34.03
CA GLY A 47 -51.71 2.20 -34.13
C GLY A 47 -50.97 1.37 -35.19
N GLY A 48 -50.44 0.24 -34.82
CA GLY A 48 -49.93 -0.78 -35.73
C GLY A 48 -48.45 -1.20 -35.60
N LEU A 49 -47.66 -0.48 -34.79
CA LEU A 49 -46.24 -0.82 -34.55
C LEU A 49 -45.93 -1.07 -33.07
N ASP A 50 -46.96 -1.28 -32.24
CA ASP A 50 -46.80 -1.42 -30.81
C ASP A 50 -46.65 -2.90 -30.39
N PRO A 51 -45.45 -3.35 -29.96
CA PRO A 51 -45.29 -4.71 -29.47
C PRO A 51 -46.14 -4.99 -28.23
N ALA A 52 -46.51 -3.98 -27.46
CA ALA A 52 -47.33 -4.08 -26.27
C ALA A 52 -48.82 -4.23 -26.61
N ALA A 53 -49.26 -3.76 -27.78
CA ALA A 53 -50.63 -3.96 -28.26
C ALA A 53 -50.99 -5.45 -28.48
N ALA A 54 -49.97 -6.27 -28.80
CA ALA A 54 -50.14 -7.73 -28.91
C ALA A 54 -50.43 -8.41 -27.57
N ILE A 55 -50.15 -7.74 -26.44
CA ILE A 55 -50.33 -8.25 -25.05
C ILE A 55 -51.45 -7.50 -24.31
N GLY A 56 -52.15 -6.56 -24.98
CA GLY A 56 -53.32 -5.86 -24.40
C GLY A 56 -52.98 -4.60 -23.60
N ASN A 57 -51.83 -4.02 -23.77
CA ASN A 57 -51.36 -2.83 -23.03
C ASN A 57 -51.46 -1.50 -23.85
N PRO A 58 -51.47 -0.32 -23.21
CA PRO A 58 -51.86 0.93 -23.84
C PRO A 58 -50.90 1.38 -24.98
N SER A 59 -51.47 2.00 -25.99
CA SER A 59 -50.88 2.49 -27.22
C SER A 59 -49.64 3.36 -27.04
N LEU A 60 -48.63 3.06 -27.83
CA LEU A 60 -47.39 3.85 -28.02
C LEU A 60 -47.76 5.31 -28.36
N THR A 61 -47.24 6.24 -27.62
CA THR A 61 -47.37 7.68 -27.88
C THR A 61 -46.17 8.22 -28.63
N VAL A 62 -46.32 9.37 -29.31
CA VAL A 62 -45.17 10.04 -29.97
C VAL A 62 -44.08 10.41 -28.97
N ALA A 63 -44.47 10.67 -27.72
CA ALA A 63 -43.54 10.98 -26.64
C ALA A 63 -42.62 9.77 -26.29
N ASP A 64 -43.10 8.53 -26.47
CA ASP A 64 -42.34 7.32 -26.14
C ASP A 64 -41.28 6.93 -27.21
N LEU A 65 -41.37 7.53 -28.41
CA LEU A 65 -40.44 7.20 -29.50
C LEU A 65 -38.93 7.30 -29.12
N PRO A 66 -38.44 8.35 -28.44
CA PRO A 66 -37.05 8.42 -28.00
C PRO A 66 -36.68 7.26 -27.08
N LEU A 67 -37.60 6.83 -26.18
CA LEU A 67 -37.36 5.74 -25.24
C LEU A 67 -37.26 4.40 -25.98
N VAL A 68 -38.19 4.14 -26.92
CA VAL A 68 -38.20 2.91 -27.74
C VAL A 68 -36.92 2.86 -28.61
N LEU A 69 -36.55 3.96 -29.24
CA LEU A 69 -35.30 4.02 -30.04
C LEU A 69 -34.07 3.68 -29.16
N MET A 70 -34.01 4.21 -27.93
CA MET A 70 -32.92 3.93 -26.99
C MET A 70 -32.91 2.44 -26.58
N LEU A 71 -34.06 1.83 -26.34
CA LEU A 71 -34.16 0.41 -26.01
C LEU A 71 -33.71 -0.49 -27.16
N ILE A 72 -34.06 -0.11 -28.41
CA ILE A 72 -33.62 -0.86 -29.60
C ILE A 72 -32.14 -0.72 -29.84
N THR A 73 -31.55 0.46 -29.67
CA THR A 73 -30.13 0.70 -29.97
C THR A 73 -29.26 0.32 -28.77
N GLY A 74 -29.38 0.98 -27.64
CA GLY A 74 -28.58 0.76 -26.43
C GLY A 74 -29.00 -0.50 -25.65
N GLY A 75 -30.30 -0.67 -25.46
CA GLY A 75 -30.83 -1.83 -24.72
C GLY A 75 -30.52 -3.16 -25.42
N ALA A 76 -30.69 -3.25 -26.74
CA ALA A 76 -30.36 -4.47 -27.50
C ALA A 76 -28.86 -4.81 -27.44
N VAL A 77 -27.97 -3.82 -27.46
CA VAL A 77 -26.52 -4.03 -27.33
C VAL A 77 -26.21 -4.65 -25.96
N LEU A 78 -26.75 -4.10 -24.88
CA LEU A 78 -26.54 -4.61 -23.53
C LEU A 78 -27.11 -6.03 -23.38
N VAL A 79 -28.36 -6.27 -23.80
CA VAL A 79 -29.00 -7.60 -23.73
C VAL A 79 -28.23 -8.64 -24.54
N THR A 80 -27.74 -8.31 -25.74
CA THR A 80 -26.94 -9.25 -26.53
C THR A 80 -25.57 -9.55 -25.89
N GLY A 81 -24.97 -8.58 -25.25
CA GLY A 81 -23.78 -8.79 -24.43
C GLY A 81 -24.02 -9.78 -23.29
N LEU A 82 -25.08 -9.55 -22.51
CA LEU A 82 -25.49 -10.43 -21.40
C LEU A 82 -25.85 -11.84 -21.85
N LEU A 83 -26.51 -11.98 -23.02
CA LEU A 83 -26.83 -13.30 -23.60
C LEU A 83 -25.55 -14.07 -23.98
N ARG A 84 -24.54 -13.39 -24.55
CA ARG A 84 -23.24 -14.01 -24.84
C ARG A 84 -22.54 -14.48 -23.58
N ASP A 85 -22.58 -13.69 -22.51
CA ASP A 85 -21.98 -14.04 -21.21
C ASP A 85 -22.71 -15.23 -20.57
N LEU A 86 -24.04 -15.27 -20.68
CA LEU A 86 -24.87 -16.38 -20.23
C LEU A 86 -24.54 -17.69 -20.97
N ILE A 87 -24.42 -17.63 -22.29
CA ILE A 87 -24.04 -18.79 -23.15
C ILE A 87 -22.63 -19.25 -22.83
N ALA A 88 -21.73 -18.33 -22.49
CA ALA A 88 -20.36 -18.64 -22.05
C ALA A 88 -20.29 -19.19 -20.60
N GLY A 89 -21.43 -19.41 -19.94
CA GLY A 89 -21.51 -19.92 -18.57
C GLY A 89 -21.10 -18.90 -17.48
N ARG A 90 -21.01 -17.63 -17.84
CA ARG A 90 -20.72 -16.52 -16.93
C ARG A 90 -22.02 -15.95 -16.37
N PHE A 91 -22.40 -16.43 -15.20
CA PHE A 91 -23.60 -15.93 -14.50
C PHE A 91 -23.23 -14.69 -13.69
N GLY A 92 -23.52 -13.49 -14.22
CA GLY A 92 -23.39 -12.21 -13.54
C GLY A 92 -24.71 -11.73 -12.93
N SER A 93 -24.62 -10.76 -12.03
CA SER A 93 -25.76 -10.02 -11.47
C SER A 93 -26.53 -9.20 -12.51
N ASP A 94 -25.85 -8.83 -13.59
CA ASP A 94 -26.37 -7.99 -14.67
C ASP A 94 -27.48 -8.67 -15.47
N LEU A 95 -27.62 -9.99 -15.29
CA LEU A 95 -28.73 -10.76 -15.86
C LEU A 95 -30.09 -10.22 -15.41
N LEU A 96 -30.21 -9.71 -14.16
CA LEU A 96 -31.46 -9.08 -13.68
C LEU A 96 -31.80 -7.83 -14.49
N ALA A 97 -30.79 -7.01 -14.81
CA ALA A 97 -30.99 -5.82 -15.64
C ALA A 97 -31.42 -6.22 -17.06
N GLY A 98 -30.79 -7.25 -17.66
CA GLY A 98 -31.21 -7.77 -18.96
C GLY A 98 -32.66 -8.27 -18.98
N ILE A 99 -33.09 -9.06 -17.99
CA ILE A 99 -34.45 -9.52 -17.83
C ILE A 99 -35.39 -8.32 -17.65
N SER A 100 -35.03 -7.31 -16.88
CA SER A 100 -35.82 -6.09 -16.65
C SER A 100 -35.98 -5.28 -17.94
N ILE A 101 -34.93 -5.12 -18.75
CA ILE A 101 -35.03 -4.43 -20.06
C ILE A 101 -35.99 -5.15 -20.99
N VAL A 102 -35.86 -6.48 -21.13
CA VAL A 102 -36.77 -7.27 -21.99
C VAL A 102 -38.21 -7.21 -21.48
N THR A 103 -38.41 -7.38 -20.18
CA THR A 103 -39.74 -7.34 -19.58
C THR A 103 -40.38 -5.95 -19.71
N SER A 104 -39.58 -4.86 -19.58
CA SER A 104 -40.10 -3.50 -19.74
C SER A 104 -40.62 -3.23 -21.16
N VAL A 105 -39.94 -3.73 -22.18
CA VAL A 105 -40.36 -3.64 -23.58
C VAL A 105 -41.66 -4.42 -23.79
N LEU A 106 -41.74 -5.65 -23.27
CA LEU A 106 -42.93 -6.52 -23.38
C LEU A 106 -44.17 -5.94 -22.68
N LEU A 107 -43.95 -5.21 -21.57
CA LEU A 107 -45.04 -4.61 -20.80
C LEU A 107 -45.40 -3.17 -21.20
N GLY A 108 -44.68 -2.57 -22.13
CA GLY A 108 -44.87 -1.17 -22.53
C GLY A 108 -44.35 -0.14 -21.50
N GLU A 109 -43.58 -0.59 -20.52
CA GLU A 109 -42.96 0.26 -19.47
C GLU A 109 -41.62 0.83 -19.94
N TYR A 110 -41.63 1.55 -21.08
CA TYR A 110 -40.43 2.00 -21.78
C TYR A 110 -39.56 2.91 -20.92
N LEU A 111 -40.18 3.78 -20.10
CA LEU A 111 -39.45 4.65 -19.17
C LEU A 111 -38.64 3.83 -18.17
N ALA A 112 -39.22 2.81 -17.57
CA ALA A 112 -38.52 1.93 -16.64
C ALA A 112 -37.36 1.20 -17.35
N GLY A 113 -37.56 0.73 -18.60
CA GLY A 113 -36.52 0.08 -19.37
C GLY A 113 -35.34 0.97 -19.68
N VAL A 114 -35.54 2.24 -20.08
CA VAL A 114 -34.44 3.20 -20.33
C VAL A 114 -33.72 3.58 -19.04
N LEU A 115 -34.44 3.70 -17.91
CA LEU A 115 -33.81 3.90 -16.62
C LEU A 115 -32.90 2.72 -16.23
N VAL A 116 -33.30 1.47 -16.52
CA VAL A 116 -32.44 0.29 -16.30
C VAL A 116 -31.23 0.30 -17.25
N VAL A 117 -31.40 0.71 -18.51
CA VAL A 117 -30.27 0.88 -19.45
C VAL A 117 -29.29 1.94 -18.89
N LEU A 118 -29.81 3.09 -18.43
CA LEU A 118 -29.00 4.13 -17.84
C LEU A 118 -28.28 3.64 -16.56
N MET A 119 -28.97 2.92 -15.71
CA MET A 119 -28.44 2.34 -14.49
C MET A 119 -27.29 1.36 -14.78
N LEU A 120 -27.45 0.46 -15.75
CA LEU A 120 -26.42 -0.51 -16.10
C LEU A 120 -25.20 0.17 -16.74
N SER A 121 -25.41 0.96 -17.81
CA SER A 121 -24.34 1.64 -18.52
C SER A 121 -23.73 2.78 -17.72
N GLY A 122 -24.54 3.56 -16.99
CA GLY A 122 -24.09 4.63 -16.10
C GLY A 122 -23.38 4.12 -14.87
N GLY A 123 -23.84 3.02 -14.29
CA GLY A 123 -23.19 2.33 -13.17
C GLY A 123 -21.80 1.86 -13.54
N GLU A 124 -21.62 1.21 -14.66
CA GLU A 124 -20.32 0.77 -15.18
C GLU A 124 -19.39 1.95 -15.46
N ALA A 125 -19.88 3.02 -16.09
CA ALA A 125 -19.13 4.26 -16.31
C ALA A 125 -18.71 4.95 -15.00
N LEU A 126 -19.59 4.98 -13.99
CA LEU A 126 -19.29 5.53 -12.66
C LEU A 126 -18.27 4.67 -11.91
N GLU A 127 -18.36 3.34 -11.99
CA GLU A 127 -17.38 2.41 -11.41
C GLU A 127 -15.99 2.70 -11.98
N LEU A 128 -15.87 2.75 -13.31
CA LEU A 128 -14.60 3.01 -14.00
C LEU A 128 -14.01 4.37 -13.61
N ARG A 129 -14.83 5.42 -13.54
CA ARG A 129 -14.39 6.75 -13.09
C ARG A 129 -14.02 6.80 -11.61
N ALA A 130 -14.75 6.09 -10.77
CA ALA A 130 -14.44 5.99 -9.35
C ALA A 130 -13.13 5.22 -9.11
N VAL A 131 -12.93 4.13 -9.83
CA VAL A 131 -11.69 3.34 -9.87
C VAL A 131 -10.54 4.22 -10.35
N SER A 132 -10.69 4.94 -11.47
CA SER A 132 -9.68 5.85 -12.01
C SER A 132 -9.30 6.92 -10.99
N ARG A 133 -10.28 7.65 -10.41
CA ARG A 133 -10.00 8.69 -9.39
C ARG A 133 -9.34 8.17 -8.13
N ALA A 134 -9.72 6.98 -7.68
CA ALA A 134 -9.04 6.35 -6.57
C ALA A 134 -7.62 5.93 -6.93
N GLY A 135 -7.38 5.59 -8.21
CA GLY A 135 -6.08 5.27 -8.79
C GLY A 135 -5.22 6.48 -9.20
N ASP A 136 -5.80 7.69 -9.32
CA ASP A 136 -5.09 8.91 -9.78
C ASP A 136 -3.81 9.20 -8.98
N VAL A 137 -3.78 8.83 -7.71
CA VAL A 137 -2.59 8.99 -6.85
C VAL A 137 -1.46 8.06 -7.32
N LEU A 138 -1.80 6.82 -7.67
CA LEU A 138 -0.82 5.84 -8.17
C LEU A 138 -0.31 6.26 -9.55
N GLU A 139 -1.19 6.78 -10.40
CA GLU A 139 -0.83 7.31 -11.72
C GLU A 139 0.00 8.60 -11.61
N ALA A 140 -0.32 9.49 -10.66
CA ALA A 140 0.49 10.68 -10.37
C ALA A 140 1.89 10.32 -9.86
N LEU A 141 2.02 9.19 -9.13
CA LEU A 141 3.29 8.60 -8.77
C LEU A 141 4.04 8.10 -10.02
N ALA A 142 3.38 7.34 -10.86
CA ALA A 142 3.98 6.79 -12.09
C ALA A 142 4.45 7.88 -13.07
N ARG A 143 3.70 8.96 -13.21
CA ARG A 143 4.04 10.09 -14.11
C ARG A 143 5.22 10.93 -13.65
N ARG A 144 5.73 10.75 -12.43
CA ARG A 144 6.90 11.50 -11.91
C ARG A 144 8.23 10.99 -12.40
N MET A 145 8.32 9.76 -12.95
CA MET A 145 9.60 9.28 -13.47
C MET A 145 10.01 10.07 -14.71
N PRO A 146 11.25 10.58 -14.74
CA PRO A 146 11.82 11.17 -15.94
C PRO A 146 11.91 10.09 -17.03
N THR A 147 11.57 10.46 -18.24
CA THR A 147 11.72 9.61 -19.44
C THR A 147 13.08 9.78 -20.09
N VAL A 148 13.82 10.81 -19.69
CA VAL A 148 15.13 11.20 -20.21
C VAL A 148 16.13 11.29 -19.06
N ALA A 149 17.35 10.88 -19.31
CA ALA A 149 18.49 11.01 -18.38
C ALA A 149 19.64 11.78 -19.06
N HIS A 150 20.33 12.64 -18.31
CA HIS A 150 21.47 13.41 -18.77
C HIS A 150 22.76 12.62 -18.58
N ARG A 151 23.13 11.81 -19.57
CA ARG A 151 24.33 10.98 -19.52
C ARG A 151 25.57 11.79 -19.83
N ARG A 152 26.62 11.61 -19.03
CA ARG A 152 27.93 12.22 -19.27
C ARG A 152 28.84 11.27 -20.04
N ARG A 153 29.20 11.65 -21.27
CA ARG A 153 30.11 10.87 -22.12
C ARG A 153 31.20 11.77 -22.69
N ALA A 154 32.46 11.39 -22.46
CA ALA A 154 33.63 12.15 -22.94
C ALA A 154 33.67 13.64 -22.51
N GLY A 155 33.03 14.00 -21.41
CA GLY A 155 32.96 15.37 -20.87
C GLY A 155 31.76 16.20 -21.34
N GLU A 156 30.95 15.70 -22.28
CA GLU A 156 29.72 16.33 -22.77
C GLU A 156 28.49 15.68 -22.11
N LEU A 157 27.41 16.48 -21.96
CA LEU A 157 26.10 16.03 -21.52
C LEU A 157 25.26 15.66 -22.74
N GLU A 158 24.74 14.44 -22.74
CA GLU A 158 23.88 13.89 -23.76
C GLU A 158 22.54 13.49 -23.13
N ASP A 159 21.44 13.96 -23.72
CA ASP A 159 20.10 13.55 -23.32
C ASP A 159 19.77 12.21 -23.96
N VAL A 160 19.59 11.19 -23.14
CA VAL A 160 19.25 9.82 -23.60
C VAL A 160 17.94 9.36 -23.00
N PRO A 161 17.13 8.58 -23.72
CA PRO A 161 16.02 7.87 -23.15
C PRO A 161 16.46 7.00 -21.97
N LEU A 162 15.61 6.90 -20.91
CA LEU A 162 15.97 6.15 -19.71
C LEU A 162 16.23 4.66 -19.97
N ASP A 163 15.61 4.09 -20.97
CA ASP A 163 15.79 2.70 -21.40
C ASP A 163 17.13 2.43 -22.11
N GLU A 164 17.84 3.48 -22.53
CA GLU A 164 19.19 3.40 -23.12
C GLU A 164 20.31 3.57 -22.07
N VAL A 165 19.97 3.88 -20.81
CA VAL A 165 20.94 4.00 -19.73
C VAL A 165 21.38 2.61 -19.27
N ALA A 166 22.70 2.41 -19.17
CA ALA A 166 23.30 1.16 -18.70
C ALA A 166 23.90 1.28 -17.27
N VAL A 167 24.02 0.16 -16.59
CA VAL A 167 24.74 0.08 -15.32
C VAL A 167 26.21 0.50 -15.54
N GLY A 168 26.67 1.43 -14.71
CA GLY A 168 28.00 2.03 -14.83
C GLY A 168 28.05 3.37 -15.55
N ASP A 169 26.98 3.76 -16.26
CA ASP A 169 26.89 5.10 -16.86
C ASP A 169 26.88 6.18 -15.77
N VAL A 170 27.48 7.32 -16.08
CA VAL A 170 27.45 8.50 -15.22
C VAL A 170 26.34 9.43 -15.67
N ILE A 171 25.36 9.63 -14.83
CA ILE A 171 24.19 10.48 -15.06
C ILE A 171 24.36 11.76 -14.23
N THR A 172 24.17 12.91 -14.86
CA THR A 172 24.10 14.20 -14.16
C THR A 172 22.64 14.50 -13.84
N VAL A 173 22.34 14.69 -12.55
CA VAL A 173 21.00 15.13 -12.10
C VAL A 173 21.10 16.61 -11.79
N LEU A 174 20.37 17.43 -12.55
CA LEU A 174 20.37 18.88 -12.44
C LEU A 174 19.58 19.33 -11.19
N PRO A 175 19.75 20.59 -10.73
CA PRO A 175 18.98 21.12 -9.61
C PRO A 175 17.47 20.99 -9.82
N HIS A 176 16.77 20.52 -8.78
CA HIS A 176 15.33 20.30 -8.75
C HIS A 176 14.79 19.21 -9.68
N GLU A 177 15.64 18.46 -10.35
CA GLU A 177 15.26 17.31 -11.14
C GLU A 177 15.06 16.05 -10.28
N ILE A 178 14.29 15.13 -10.83
CA ILE A 178 14.08 13.81 -10.24
C ILE A 178 15.20 12.89 -10.72
N CYS A 179 15.83 12.19 -9.78
CA CYS A 179 16.85 11.21 -10.08
C CYS A 179 16.29 10.03 -10.88
N PRO A 180 16.77 9.77 -12.10
CA PRO A 180 16.21 8.73 -12.96
C PRO A 180 16.70 7.32 -12.63
N VAL A 181 17.78 7.17 -11.85
CA VAL A 181 18.45 5.89 -11.61
C VAL A 181 18.76 5.69 -10.12
N ASP A 182 18.87 4.44 -9.69
CA ASP A 182 19.54 4.13 -8.43
C ASP A 182 21.05 4.12 -8.66
N GLY A 183 21.81 4.73 -7.76
CA GLY A 183 23.23 4.82 -7.96
C GLY A 183 24.02 5.41 -6.81
N THR A 184 25.30 5.66 -7.08
CA THR A 184 26.24 6.23 -6.12
C THR A 184 26.78 7.56 -6.65
N VAL A 185 26.75 8.61 -5.83
CA VAL A 185 27.33 9.92 -6.18
C VAL A 185 28.82 9.77 -6.43
N VAL A 186 29.29 10.19 -7.59
CA VAL A 186 30.72 10.20 -7.96
C VAL A 186 31.31 11.58 -7.90
N ALA A 187 30.52 12.64 -8.15
CA ALA A 187 30.97 14.03 -8.04
C ALA A 187 29.79 14.94 -7.62
N GLY A 188 30.15 16.05 -6.99
CA GLY A 188 29.18 17.03 -6.48
C GLY A 188 28.87 16.85 -4.99
N HIS A 189 28.38 17.95 -4.39
CA HIS A 189 27.88 17.96 -3.02
C HIS A 189 26.53 18.68 -3.03
N GLY A 190 25.53 18.07 -2.43
CA GLY A 190 24.18 18.62 -2.43
C GLY A 190 23.28 17.96 -1.41
N SER A 191 22.00 18.07 -1.62
CA SER A 191 21.01 17.36 -0.83
C SER A 191 19.95 16.77 -1.76
N MET A 192 19.38 15.63 -1.38
CA MET A 192 18.22 15.05 -2.07
C MET A 192 17.04 14.92 -1.14
N ASP A 193 15.88 15.22 -1.66
CA ASP A 193 14.62 15.01 -1.00
C ASP A 193 14.11 13.59 -1.36
N GLU A 194 14.29 12.68 -0.43
CA GLU A 194 13.85 11.29 -0.52
C GLU A 194 12.57 11.06 0.29
N SER A 195 11.98 12.11 0.86
CA SER A 195 10.80 12.04 1.74
C SER A 195 9.63 11.30 1.13
N TYR A 196 9.51 11.43 -0.17
CA TYR A 196 8.50 10.80 -0.97
C TYR A 196 8.66 9.27 -1.13
N LEU A 197 9.91 8.79 -1.05
CA LEU A 197 10.26 7.36 -1.15
C LEU A 197 10.41 6.74 0.23
N THR A 198 10.98 7.50 1.18
CA THR A 198 11.32 7.01 2.52
C THR A 198 10.30 7.40 3.57
N GLY A 199 9.45 8.41 3.30
CA GLY A 199 8.52 8.97 4.29
C GLY A 199 9.16 9.95 5.28
N GLU A 200 10.48 10.10 5.25
CA GLU A 200 11.21 11.01 6.15
C GLU A 200 11.16 12.46 5.65
N PRO A 201 10.72 13.44 6.45
CA PRO A 201 10.44 14.80 5.99
C PRO A 201 11.69 15.69 5.85
N TYR A 202 12.89 15.15 5.80
CA TYR A 202 14.12 15.90 5.70
C TYR A 202 14.93 15.56 4.45
N ARG A 203 15.65 16.58 3.97
CA ARG A 203 16.57 16.45 2.86
C ARG A 203 17.86 15.79 3.33
N MET A 204 18.25 14.71 2.69
CA MET A 204 19.47 14.00 2.99
C MET A 204 20.67 14.64 2.27
N ALA A 205 21.73 14.98 3.01
CA ALA A 205 22.99 15.46 2.42
C ALA A 205 23.62 14.34 1.58
N LYS A 206 24.08 14.68 0.37
CA LYS A 206 24.75 13.79 -0.56
C LYS A 206 26.13 14.32 -0.90
N ALA A 207 27.11 13.41 -0.84
CA ALA A 207 28.50 13.64 -1.17
C ALA A 207 29.04 12.46 -1.97
N PRO A 208 30.21 12.56 -2.61
CA PRO A 208 30.82 11.41 -3.28
C PRO A 208 30.90 10.18 -2.38
N GLY A 209 30.38 9.04 -2.88
CA GLY A 209 30.18 7.79 -2.15
C GLY A 209 28.82 7.61 -1.49
N SER A 210 27.95 8.63 -1.49
CA SER A 210 26.56 8.50 -1.00
C SER A 210 25.70 7.76 -2.00
N ALA A 211 24.86 6.82 -1.52
CA ALA A 211 23.82 6.19 -2.34
C ALA A 211 22.69 7.18 -2.62
N VAL A 212 22.07 7.07 -3.80
CA VAL A 212 20.90 7.82 -4.24
C VAL A 212 19.85 6.87 -4.81
N LEU A 213 18.59 7.23 -4.62
CA LEU A 213 17.45 6.46 -5.06
C LEU A 213 16.79 7.11 -6.28
N SER A 214 16.39 6.28 -7.23
CA SER A 214 15.52 6.71 -8.34
C SER A 214 14.21 7.26 -7.77
N GLY A 215 13.73 8.38 -8.33
CA GLY A 215 12.53 9.08 -7.84
C GLY A 215 12.82 10.15 -6.79
N ALA A 216 14.04 10.25 -6.22
CA ALA A 216 14.44 11.33 -5.31
C ALA A 216 14.55 12.67 -6.04
N ILE A 217 14.16 13.78 -5.39
CA ILE A 217 14.26 15.12 -5.97
C ILE A 217 15.58 15.75 -5.55
N ASN A 218 16.41 16.13 -6.54
CA ASN A 218 17.67 16.79 -6.29
C ASN A 218 17.46 18.20 -5.70
N GLY A 219 18.38 18.64 -4.86
CA GLY A 219 18.38 19.97 -4.24
C GLY A 219 18.85 21.06 -5.19
N GLN A 220 19.69 21.95 -4.69
CA GLN A 220 20.12 23.15 -5.42
C GLN A 220 21.41 22.97 -6.24
N ALA A 221 22.12 21.86 -6.08
CA ALA A 221 23.40 21.60 -6.74
C ALA A 221 23.30 20.37 -7.64
N ALA A 222 23.92 20.43 -8.82
CA ALA A 222 24.00 19.27 -9.70
C ALA A 222 24.85 18.15 -9.06
N LEU A 223 24.42 16.90 -9.24
CA LEU A 223 25.11 15.70 -8.76
C LEU A 223 25.42 14.79 -9.93
N GLU A 224 26.62 14.22 -9.97
CA GLU A 224 26.98 13.16 -10.88
C GLU A 224 26.86 11.82 -10.18
N ILE A 225 26.07 10.92 -10.75
CA ILE A 225 25.67 9.65 -10.16
C ILE A 225 26.11 8.54 -11.11
N ARG A 226 26.90 7.60 -10.61
CA ARG A 226 27.15 6.35 -11.33
C ARG A 226 25.96 5.44 -11.10
N THR A 227 25.38 4.97 -12.19
CA THR A 227 24.22 4.09 -12.20
C THR A 227 24.56 2.71 -11.64
N ASP A 228 23.88 2.28 -10.61
CA ASP A 228 24.01 0.95 -10.01
C ASP A 228 22.86 0.02 -10.47
N SER A 229 21.64 0.58 -10.76
CA SER A 229 20.48 -0.14 -11.30
C SER A 229 19.70 0.74 -12.27
N VAL A 230 19.15 0.15 -13.33
CA VAL A 230 18.40 0.87 -14.39
C VAL A 230 17.07 0.21 -14.74
N GLY A 231 16.19 0.99 -15.36
CA GLY A 231 14.95 0.50 -15.95
C GLY A 231 14.06 -0.26 -14.97
N ALA A 232 13.67 -1.47 -15.34
CA ALA A 232 12.79 -2.34 -14.54
C ALA A 232 13.39 -2.75 -13.19
N ASP A 233 14.72 -2.74 -13.08
CA ASP A 233 15.42 -3.11 -11.85
C ASP A 233 15.60 -1.96 -10.87
N SER A 234 15.24 -0.73 -11.25
CA SER A 234 15.26 0.42 -10.34
C SER A 234 14.21 0.26 -9.24
N ARG A 235 14.54 0.80 -8.05
CA ARG A 235 13.67 0.73 -6.88
C ARG A 235 12.29 1.30 -7.14
N TYR A 236 12.23 2.41 -7.85
CA TYR A 236 10.98 3.04 -8.22
C TYR A 236 10.12 2.17 -9.15
N SER A 237 10.74 1.58 -10.20
CA SER A 237 10.04 0.69 -11.14
C SER A 237 9.46 -0.53 -10.44
N LYS A 238 10.19 -1.13 -9.49
CA LYS A 238 9.70 -2.24 -8.67
C LYS A 238 8.51 -1.84 -7.81
N ILE A 239 8.53 -0.65 -7.20
CA ILE A 239 7.38 -0.13 -6.45
C ILE A 239 6.16 0.01 -7.38
N MET A 240 6.35 0.56 -8.58
CA MET A 240 5.28 0.73 -9.55
C MET A 240 4.73 -0.59 -10.07
N GLN A 241 5.59 -1.59 -10.29
CA GLN A 241 5.18 -2.93 -10.67
C GLN A 241 4.34 -3.59 -9.56
N VAL A 242 4.78 -3.53 -8.31
CA VAL A 242 4.02 -4.04 -7.15
C VAL A 242 2.66 -3.38 -7.02
N LEU A 243 2.58 -2.07 -7.24
CA LEU A 243 1.31 -1.33 -7.24
C LEU A 243 0.38 -1.75 -8.38
N ALA A 244 0.92 -1.99 -9.57
CA ALA A 244 0.13 -2.47 -10.72
C ALA A 244 -0.38 -3.90 -10.51
N GLU A 245 0.46 -4.81 -9.99
CA GLU A 245 0.07 -6.18 -9.66
C GLU A 245 -1.00 -6.23 -8.56
N SER A 246 -0.91 -5.32 -7.58
CA SER A 246 -1.90 -5.18 -6.51
C SER A 246 -3.32 -4.95 -7.03
N GLN A 247 -3.48 -4.24 -8.13
CA GLN A 247 -4.79 -3.97 -8.72
C GLN A 247 -5.46 -5.20 -9.34
N GLN A 248 -4.68 -6.23 -9.70
CA GLN A 248 -5.18 -7.46 -10.35
C GLN A 248 -5.66 -8.51 -9.33
N THR A 249 -5.25 -8.41 -8.07
CA THR A 249 -5.60 -9.39 -7.04
C THR A 249 -7.02 -9.17 -6.53
N LYS A 250 -7.90 -10.19 -6.65
CA LYS A 250 -9.29 -10.11 -6.14
C LYS A 250 -9.37 -10.50 -4.65
N PRO A 251 -9.66 -9.56 -3.74
CA PRO A 251 -9.87 -9.83 -2.31
C PRO A 251 -11.01 -10.82 -2.03
N ARG A 252 -11.03 -11.38 -0.82
CA ARG A 252 -12.09 -12.34 -0.41
C ARG A 252 -13.47 -11.71 -0.40
N LEU A 253 -13.60 -10.47 0.10
CA LEU A 253 -14.88 -9.74 0.10
C LEU A 253 -15.43 -9.59 -1.31
N ARG A 254 -14.61 -9.27 -2.31
CA ARG A 254 -15.02 -9.21 -3.70
C ARG A 254 -15.50 -10.57 -4.20
N ARG A 255 -14.78 -11.65 -3.91
CA ARG A 255 -15.20 -13.02 -4.27
C ARG A 255 -16.48 -13.46 -3.56
N MET A 256 -16.70 -13.02 -2.31
CA MET A 256 -17.95 -13.25 -1.59
C MET A 256 -19.09 -12.43 -2.20
N ALA A 257 -18.84 -11.20 -2.60
CA ALA A 257 -19.79 -10.35 -3.29
C ALA A 257 -20.24 -10.98 -4.62
N ASP A 258 -19.31 -11.47 -5.43
CA ASP A 258 -19.60 -12.17 -6.68
C ASP A 258 -20.49 -13.41 -6.44
N LYS A 259 -20.20 -14.21 -5.40
CA LYS A 259 -21.00 -15.40 -5.03
C LYS A 259 -22.39 -15.03 -4.50
N LEU A 260 -22.47 -14.01 -3.65
CA LEU A 260 -23.75 -13.53 -3.12
C LEU A 260 -24.59 -12.92 -4.23
N GLY A 261 -24.02 -12.17 -5.17
CA GLY A 261 -24.69 -11.65 -6.35
C GLY A 261 -25.26 -12.77 -7.23
N ALA A 262 -24.49 -13.84 -7.45
CA ALA A 262 -24.95 -15.01 -8.21
C ALA A 262 -26.12 -15.75 -7.55
N LEU A 263 -26.16 -15.84 -6.22
CA LEU A 263 -27.30 -16.44 -5.47
C LEU A 263 -28.51 -15.49 -5.38
N TYR A 264 -28.23 -14.19 -5.30
CA TYR A 264 -29.25 -13.15 -5.18
C TYR A 264 -30.16 -13.08 -6.42
N THR A 265 -29.58 -13.24 -7.61
CA THR A 265 -30.30 -13.20 -8.88
C THR A 265 -31.50 -14.18 -8.94
N PRO A 266 -31.33 -15.50 -8.73
CA PRO A 266 -32.47 -16.42 -8.75
C PRO A 266 -33.48 -16.16 -7.63
N LEU A 267 -33.00 -15.69 -6.46
CA LEU A 267 -33.89 -15.31 -5.36
C LEU A 267 -34.77 -14.10 -5.73
N ALA A 268 -34.19 -13.08 -6.34
CA ALA A 268 -34.92 -11.90 -6.80
C ALA A 268 -35.95 -12.24 -7.85
N VAL A 269 -35.59 -13.10 -8.82
CA VAL A 269 -36.53 -13.59 -9.84
C VAL A 269 -37.67 -14.38 -9.22
N ALA A 270 -37.40 -15.24 -8.22
CA ALA A 270 -38.43 -16.00 -7.50
C ALA A 270 -39.40 -15.07 -6.76
N ILE A 271 -38.87 -14.05 -6.04
CA ILE A 271 -39.70 -13.06 -5.35
C ILE A 271 -40.59 -12.30 -6.35
N ALA A 272 -39.99 -11.86 -7.49
CA ALA A 272 -40.76 -11.19 -8.54
C ALA A 272 -41.84 -12.05 -9.14
N ALA A 273 -41.57 -13.34 -9.40
CA ALA A 273 -42.56 -14.30 -9.89
C ALA A 273 -43.71 -14.54 -8.89
N VAL A 274 -43.40 -14.67 -7.60
CA VAL A 274 -44.37 -14.79 -6.52
C VAL A 274 -45.23 -13.52 -6.41
N ALA A 275 -44.59 -12.33 -6.49
CA ALA A 275 -45.32 -11.06 -6.47
C ALA A 275 -46.31 -10.94 -7.66
N TRP A 276 -45.87 -11.35 -8.84
CA TRP A 276 -46.75 -11.44 -10.02
C TRP A 276 -47.90 -12.41 -9.81
N TRP A 277 -47.58 -13.65 -9.40
CA TRP A 277 -48.60 -14.69 -9.21
C TRP A 277 -49.66 -14.28 -8.18
N LEU A 278 -49.26 -13.73 -7.04
CA LEU A 278 -50.19 -13.29 -5.99
C LEU A 278 -51.04 -12.09 -6.40
N SER A 279 -50.47 -11.18 -7.19
CA SER A 279 -51.17 -9.93 -7.57
C SER A 279 -51.93 -10.02 -8.89
N GLY A 280 -51.63 -11.01 -9.74
CA GLY A 280 -52.15 -11.08 -11.11
C GLY A 280 -51.59 -9.99 -12.05
N SER A 281 -50.71 -9.11 -11.58
CA SER A 281 -50.17 -8.00 -12.36
C SER A 281 -48.73 -8.25 -12.77
N PRO A 282 -48.42 -8.39 -14.07
CA PRO A 282 -47.03 -8.60 -14.54
C PRO A 282 -46.15 -7.37 -14.30
N THR A 283 -46.72 -6.18 -14.14
CA THR A 283 -45.95 -4.96 -13.81
C THR A 283 -45.28 -5.05 -12.44
N ARG A 284 -45.83 -5.85 -11.50
CA ARG A 284 -45.17 -6.11 -10.20
C ARG A 284 -43.92 -6.96 -10.35
N PHE A 285 -43.90 -7.89 -11.30
CA PHE A 285 -42.69 -8.65 -11.62
C PHE A 285 -41.54 -7.70 -12.03
N LEU A 286 -41.82 -6.80 -12.97
CA LEU A 286 -40.87 -5.80 -13.41
C LEU A 286 -40.43 -4.86 -12.26
N ALA A 287 -41.41 -4.36 -11.47
CA ALA A 287 -41.14 -3.45 -10.37
C ALA A 287 -40.17 -4.05 -9.33
N VAL A 288 -40.32 -5.34 -9.01
CA VAL A 288 -39.40 -6.04 -8.09
C VAL A 288 -38.05 -6.22 -8.73
N LEU A 289 -37.94 -6.63 -10.01
CA LEU A 289 -36.69 -6.88 -10.67
C LEU A 289 -35.84 -5.61 -10.83
N VAL A 290 -36.46 -4.49 -11.13
CA VAL A 290 -35.78 -3.22 -11.34
C VAL A 290 -35.06 -2.73 -10.06
N VAL A 291 -35.68 -2.99 -8.88
CA VAL A 291 -35.07 -2.63 -7.58
C VAL A 291 -34.08 -3.71 -7.10
N ALA A 292 -34.18 -4.91 -7.63
CA ALA A 292 -33.42 -6.07 -7.18
C ALA A 292 -32.01 -6.15 -7.73
N THR A 293 -31.33 -5.03 -8.02
CA THR A 293 -29.96 -5.07 -8.50
C THR A 293 -28.96 -5.05 -7.33
N PRO A 294 -27.96 -5.97 -7.30
CA PRO A 294 -26.96 -6.00 -6.23
C PRO A 294 -25.78 -5.02 -6.46
N CYS A 295 -25.97 -3.97 -7.25
CA CYS A 295 -24.95 -2.98 -7.58
C CYS A 295 -24.20 -2.41 -6.37
N PRO A 296 -24.85 -2.09 -5.20
CA PRO A 296 -24.14 -1.60 -4.02
C PRO A 296 -23.06 -2.55 -3.53
N LEU A 297 -23.28 -3.86 -3.66
CA LEU A 297 -22.32 -4.90 -3.27
C LEU A 297 -21.17 -5.00 -4.29
N LEU A 298 -21.47 -4.91 -5.57
CA LEU A 298 -20.53 -5.17 -6.66
C LEU A 298 -19.62 -3.96 -6.92
N ILE A 299 -20.16 -2.75 -6.84
CA ILE A 299 -19.42 -1.51 -7.11
C ILE A 299 -18.75 -1.00 -5.83
N GLY A 300 -19.45 -1.07 -4.69
CA GLY A 300 -18.99 -0.46 -3.45
C GLY A 300 -17.71 -1.06 -2.90
N ILE A 301 -17.52 -2.38 -2.99
CA ILE A 301 -16.32 -3.06 -2.48
C ILE A 301 -15.07 -2.70 -3.31
N PRO A 302 -15.05 -2.83 -4.65
CA PRO A 302 -13.92 -2.40 -5.46
C PRO A 302 -13.52 -0.94 -5.26
N VAL A 303 -14.48 -0.03 -5.24
CA VAL A 303 -14.23 1.41 -5.00
C VAL A 303 -13.59 1.63 -3.62
N ALA A 304 -14.08 0.96 -2.57
CA ALA A 304 -13.50 1.05 -1.24
C ALA A 304 -12.06 0.50 -1.18
N ILE A 305 -11.77 -0.62 -1.87
CA ILE A 305 -10.42 -1.22 -1.94
C ILE A 305 -9.44 -0.24 -2.56
N ILE A 306 -9.77 0.28 -3.74
CA ILE A 306 -8.89 1.21 -4.45
C ILE A 306 -8.71 2.50 -3.65
N GLY A 307 -9.77 2.98 -3.00
CA GLY A 307 -9.70 4.09 -2.07
C GLY A 307 -8.73 3.86 -0.91
N ALA A 308 -8.74 2.65 -0.32
CA ALA A 308 -7.84 2.28 0.78
C ALA A 308 -6.39 2.14 0.31
N VAL A 309 -6.15 1.50 -0.83
CA VAL A 309 -4.81 1.38 -1.45
C VAL A 309 -4.25 2.76 -1.77
N SER A 310 -5.06 3.64 -2.36
CA SER A 310 -4.67 5.02 -2.66
C SER A 310 -4.34 5.82 -1.38
N LEU A 311 -5.13 5.64 -0.31
CA LEU A 311 -4.86 6.28 0.98
C LEU A 311 -3.55 5.77 1.59
N ALA A 312 -3.32 4.45 1.59
CA ALA A 312 -2.10 3.83 2.07
C ALA A 312 -0.87 4.36 1.31
N ALA A 313 -0.94 4.41 -0.03
CA ALA A 313 0.13 4.92 -0.88
C ALA A 313 0.49 6.38 -0.57
N LYS A 314 -0.51 7.25 -0.30
CA LYS A 314 -0.29 8.65 0.15
C LYS A 314 0.50 8.75 1.45
N HIS A 315 0.45 7.71 2.26
CA HIS A 315 1.13 7.62 3.56
C HIS A 315 2.45 6.84 3.49
N GLY A 316 2.97 6.55 2.28
CA GLY A 316 4.21 5.79 2.09
C GLY A 316 4.06 4.30 2.43
N ILE A 317 2.86 3.76 2.30
CA ILE A 317 2.56 2.34 2.54
C ILE A 317 2.11 1.73 1.21
N VAL A 318 2.91 0.83 0.66
CA VAL A 318 2.62 0.11 -0.58
C VAL A 318 1.87 -1.18 -0.25
N VAL A 319 0.60 -1.24 -0.58
CA VAL A 319 -0.22 -2.45 -0.42
C VAL A 319 -0.08 -3.29 -1.68
N ARG A 320 0.57 -4.45 -1.56
CA ARG A 320 0.76 -5.39 -2.65
C ARG A 320 -0.44 -6.32 -2.83
N ASP A 321 -0.92 -6.91 -1.74
CA ASP A 321 -2.13 -7.73 -1.73
C ASP A 321 -3.28 -6.97 -1.04
N PRO A 322 -4.25 -6.43 -1.79
CA PRO A 322 -5.39 -5.73 -1.18
C PRO A 322 -6.19 -6.60 -0.20
N ALA A 323 -6.07 -7.94 -0.27
CA ALA A 323 -6.74 -8.83 0.66
C ALA A 323 -6.22 -8.68 2.11
N ILE A 324 -5.04 -8.12 2.31
CA ILE A 324 -4.54 -7.82 3.66
C ILE A 324 -5.39 -6.79 4.37
N LEU A 325 -5.92 -5.78 3.64
CA LEU A 325 -6.77 -4.73 4.21
C LEU A 325 -8.02 -5.32 4.90
N GLU A 326 -8.52 -6.44 4.37
CA GLU A 326 -9.63 -7.17 4.99
C GLU A 326 -9.22 -7.94 6.24
N ARG A 327 -7.96 -8.45 6.25
CA ARG A 327 -7.43 -9.34 7.28
C ARG A 327 -6.86 -8.59 8.46
N LEU A 328 -6.37 -7.35 8.26
CA LEU A 328 -5.74 -6.54 9.32
C LEU A 328 -6.61 -6.45 10.57
N ASP A 329 -7.89 -6.11 10.42
CA ASP A 329 -8.82 -6.00 11.55
C ASP A 329 -9.16 -7.35 12.24
N SER A 330 -8.84 -8.47 11.58
CA SER A 330 -9.00 -9.81 12.13
C SER A 330 -7.81 -10.28 12.95
N CYS A 331 -6.63 -9.66 12.83
CA CYS A 331 -5.43 -10.04 13.54
C CYS A 331 -5.63 -9.92 15.06
N ARG A 332 -5.05 -10.88 15.79
CA ARG A 332 -5.10 -10.95 17.27
C ARG A 332 -3.71 -11.09 17.88
N ILE A 333 -2.75 -11.54 17.07
CA ILE A 333 -1.36 -11.74 17.46
C ILE A 333 -0.51 -10.83 16.59
N ALA A 334 0.35 -10.00 17.22
CA ALA A 334 1.37 -9.22 16.55
C ALA A 334 2.74 -9.83 16.85
N ILE A 335 3.50 -10.11 15.80
CA ILE A 335 4.85 -10.67 15.87
C ILE A 335 5.80 -9.69 15.22
N PHE A 336 6.78 -9.24 15.96
CA PHE A 336 7.77 -8.28 15.48
C PHE A 336 9.15 -8.90 15.43
N ASP A 337 9.86 -8.70 14.32
CA ASP A 337 11.30 -8.89 14.32
C ASP A 337 11.99 -7.73 15.04
N LYS A 338 13.12 -8.01 15.70
CA LYS A 338 13.86 -6.98 16.44
C LYS A 338 14.44 -5.93 15.51
N THR A 339 15.11 -6.38 14.44
CA THR A 339 15.90 -5.53 13.56
C THR A 339 14.99 -4.68 12.67
N GLY A 340 15.34 -3.41 12.47
CA GLY A 340 14.58 -2.49 11.59
C GLY A 340 13.18 -2.08 12.10
N THR A 341 12.52 -2.93 12.92
CA THR A 341 11.16 -2.66 13.38
C THR A 341 11.14 -1.85 14.67
N ARG A 342 12.05 -2.15 15.62
CA ARG A 342 12.03 -1.54 16.97
C ARG A 342 13.30 -0.81 17.35
N THR A 343 14.31 -0.87 16.50
CA THR A 343 15.57 -0.15 16.63
C THR A 343 15.79 0.71 15.41
N TYR A 344 16.59 1.76 15.55
CA TYR A 344 17.01 2.56 14.40
C TYR A 344 17.97 1.80 13.47
N GLY A 345 18.40 0.57 13.84
CA GLY A 345 19.48 -0.14 13.14
C GLY A 345 20.82 0.58 13.26
N ALA A 346 20.89 1.58 14.14
CA ALA A 346 22.06 2.38 14.41
C ALA A 346 22.50 2.13 15.85
N PRO A 347 23.49 1.25 16.10
CA PRO A 347 24.03 1.01 17.42
C PRO A 347 24.63 2.31 17.97
N ARG A 348 24.42 2.59 19.26
CA ARG A 348 25.04 3.69 20.00
C ARG A 348 26.01 3.17 21.02
N VAL A 349 27.07 3.95 21.29
CA VAL A 349 27.98 3.67 22.41
C VAL A 349 27.22 3.89 23.70
N THR A 350 27.00 2.81 24.46
CA THR A 350 26.28 2.85 25.74
C THR A 350 27.23 2.94 26.92
N GLU A 351 28.38 2.30 26.82
CA GLU A 351 29.40 2.29 27.89
C GLU A 351 30.78 2.48 27.30
N VAL A 352 31.61 3.26 28.01
CA VAL A 352 33.03 3.38 27.77
C VAL A 352 33.71 2.91 29.05
N LEU A 353 34.30 1.73 29.02
CA LEU A 353 34.95 1.08 30.17
C LEU A 353 36.44 1.19 30.06
N PRO A 354 37.06 2.16 30.75
CA PRO A 354 38.54 2.30 30.74
C PRO A 354 39.19 1.14 31.47
N VAL A 355 40.39 0.75 31.00
CA VAL A 355 41.23 -0.29 31.58
C VAL A 355 42.61 0.30 31.82
N ASN A 356 43.42 -0.32 32.67
CA ASN A 356 44.80 0.07 32.94
C ASN A 356 44.97 1.56 33.33
N ASN A 357 44.10 2.08 34.21
CA ASN A 357 44.11 3.48 34.64
C ASN A 357 43.96 4.52 33.53
N SER A 358 43.39 4.11 32.38
CA SER A 358 43.08 5.04 31.29
C SER A 358 41.85 5.89 31.65
N ASN A 359 41.72 7.06 31.01
CA ASN A 359 40.57 7.92 31.17
C ASN A 359 39.54 7.62 30.06
N ALA A 360 38.25 7.47 30.42
CA ALA A 360 37.17 7.16 29.50
C ALA A 360 37.06 8.17 28.35
N ASP A 361 37.24 9.46 28.62
CA ASP A 361 37.18 10.52 27.59
C ASP A 361 38.37 10.49 26.64
N ILE A 362 39.58 10.12 27.15
CA ILE A 362 40.75 9.92 26.31
C ILE A 362 40.57 8.71 25.39
N VAL A 363 40.04 7.61 25.91
CA VAL A 363 39.75 6.40 25.14
C VAL A 363 38.73 6.71 24.03
N LEU A 364 37.64 7.38 24.38
CA LEU A 364 36.56 7.70 23.44
C LEU A 364 37.07 8.75 22.40
N ALA A 365 37.77 9.80 22.81
CA ALA A 365 38.32 10.80 21.90
C ALA A 365 39.32 10.20 20.91
N SER A 366 40.24 9.32 21.38
CA SER A 366 41.20 8.64 20.52
C SER A 366 40.52 7.70 19.53
N ALA A 367 39.56 6.89 19.99
CA ALA A 367 38.79 6.01 19.15
C ALA A 367 37.98 6.81 18.11
N ALA A 368 37.25 7.85 18.54
CA ALA A 368 36.42 8.68 17.66
C ALA A 368 37.28 9.40 16.60
N SER A 369 38.45 9.88 16.96
CA SER A 369 39.37 10.53 16.01
C SER A 369 39.80 9.56 14.90
N LEU A 370 40.10 8.32 15.26
CA LEU A 370 40.49 7.28 14.31
C LEU A 370 39.28 6.80 13.46
N GLU A 371 38.10 6.63 14.06
CA GLU A 371 36.87 6.18 13.41
C GLU A 371 36.32 7.19 12.38
N THR A 372 36.76 8.46 12.39
CA THR A 372 36.40 9.41 11.32
C THR A 372 36.89 8.97 9.94
N PHE A 373 37.85 8.06 9.88
CA PHE A 373 38.44 7.53 8.66
C PHE A 373 37.94 6.12 8.30
N SER A 374 37.04 5.54 9.12
CA SER A 374 36.47 4.20 8.92
C SER A 374 35.12 4.26 8.24
N LYS A 375 34.86 3.25 7.40
CA LYS A 375 33.53 2.97 6.83
C LYS A 375 32.76 1.90 7.62
N HIS A 376 33.27 1.49 8.77
CA HIS A 376 32.59 0.47 9.59
C HIS A 376 31.27 1.01 10.13
N PRO A 377 30.19 0.19 10.19
CA PRO A 377 28.87 0.63 10.70
C PRO A 377 28.88 1.22 12.11
N LEU A 378 29.84 0.84 12.96
CA LEU A 378 30.00 1.37 14.33
C LEU A 378 30.75 2.70 14.40
N ALA A 379 31.43 3.12 13.34
CA ALA A 379 32.26 4.31 13.33
C ALA A 379 31.49 5.59 13.65
N SER A 380 30.35 5.78 13.01
CA SER A 380 29.47 6.93 13.26
C SER A 380 29.00 7.02 14.72
N ALA A 381 28.73 5.88 15.35
CA ALA A 381 28.31 5.81 16.74
C ALA A 381 29.39 6.28 17.71
N VAL A 382 30.66 5.93 17.44
CA VAL A 382 31.82 6.36 18.27
C VAL A 382 32.05 7.86 18.13
N VAL A 383 31.99 8.36 16.89
CA VAL A 383 32.18 9.81 16.60
C VAL A 383 31.06 10.63 17.24
N GLU A 384 29.79 10.17 17.15
CA GLU A 384 28.65 10.85 17.75
C GLU A 384 28.71 10.85 19.27
N ALA A 385 29.13 9.73 19.88
CA ALA A 385 29.35 9.65 21.34
C ALA A 385 30.43 10.63 21.84
N ALA A 386 31.49 10.83 21.10
CA ALA A 386 32.52 11.81 21.42
C ALA A 386 31.97 13.24 21.30
N LYS A 387 31.25 13.55 20.21
CA LYS A 387 30.62 14.85 20.00
C LYS A 387 29.61 15.20 21.09
N SER A 388 28.77 14.27 21.46
CA SER A 388 27.72 14.46 22.51
C SER A 388 28.31 14.75 23.88
N ARG A 389 29.56 14.28 24.15
CA ARG A 389 30.33 14.59 25.36
C ARG A 389 31.20 15.87 25.22
N GLY A 390 31.10 16.57 24.08
CA GLY A 390 31.88 17.77 23.84
C GLY A 390 33.41 17.51 23.69
N LEU A 391 33.80 16.29 23.35
CA LEU A 391 35.20 15.92 23.21
C LEU A 391 35.75 16.44 21.88
N THR A 392 36.95 17.04 21.93
CA THR A 392 37.64 17.49 20.75
C THR A 392 38.31 16.32 20.05
N LEU A 393 38.07 16.15 18.77
CA LEU A 393 38.74 15.13 17.95
C LEU A 393 40.19 15.57 17.68
N LEU A 394 41.08 14.59 17.70
CA LEU A 394 42.51 14.76 17.56
C LEU A 394 42.92 14.55 16.10
N SER A 395 44.08 15.10 15.71
CA SER A 395 44.67 14.83 14.39
C SER A 395 45.11 13.37 14.29
N VAL A 396 44.89 12.76 13.13
CA VAL A 396 45.26 11.36 12.90
C VAL A 396 46.11 11.23 11.66
N GLU A 397 47.13 10.41 11.76
CA GLU A 397 48.09 10.11 10.70
C GLU A 397 48.21 8.59 10.51
N GLU A 398 48.69 8.15 9.35
CA GLU A 398 49.01 6.74 9.06
C GLU A 398 47.84 5.75 9.31
N VAL A 399 46.64 6.10 8.85
CA VAL A 399 45.47 5.24 9.04
C VAL A 399 45.52 4.02 8.14
N THR A 400 45.28 2.85 8.74
CA THR A 400 45.18 1.59 8.02
C THR A 400 43.97 0.79 8.53
N GLU A 401 43.03 0.48 7.65
CA GLU A 401 41.91 -0.40 7.93
C GLU A 401 42.09 -1.70 7.14
N ARG A 402 42.19 -2.84 7.82
CA ARG A 402 42.33 -4.15 7.19
C ARG A 402 41.05 -4.98 7.52
N PRO A 403 40.37 -5.52 6.52
CA PRO A 403 39.23 -6.37 6.75
C PRO A 403 39.55 -7.47 7.75
N GLY A 404 38.79 -7.51 8.81
CA GLY A 404 38.96 -8.51 9.87
C GLY A 404 40.17 -8.29 10.77
N ALA A 405 41.08 -7.28 10.61
CA ALA A 405 42.20 -7.01 11.52
C ALA A 405 41.95 -5.81 12.46
N GLY A 406 41.02 -4.93 12.12
CA GLY A 406 40.72 -3.73 12.85
C GLY A 406 41.26 -2.48 12.17
N LEU A 407 41.06 -1.37 12.84
CA LEU A 407 41.46 -0.03 12.41
C LEU A 407 42.66 0.42 13.24
N THR A 408 43.75 0.86 12.61
CA THR A 408 44.96 1.32 13.29
C THR A 408 45.36 2.66 12.71
N GLY A 409 45.86 3.55 13.56
CA GLY A 409 46.42 4.84 13.13
C GLY A 409 47.18 5.53 14.25
N ARG A 410 47.86 6.65 13.90
CA ARG A 410 48.62 7.45 14.84
C ARG A 410 47.82 8.69 15.21
N VAL A 411 47.38 8.80 16.46
CA VAL A 411 46.64 9.95 16.98
C VAL A 411 47.59 10.93 17.65
N VAL A 412 47.56 12.19 17.19
CA VAL A 412 48.45 13.25 17.69
C VAL A 412 47.69 14.20 18.60
N PRO A 413 47.98 14.26 19.91
CA PRO A 413 47.33 15.20 20.81
C PRO A 413 47.72 16.64 20.48
N THR A 414 46.77 17.59 20.57
CA THR A 414 46.91 19.00 20.18
C THR A 414 48.08 19.74 20.90
N ARG A 415 48.62 19.19 21.98
CA ARG A 415 49.69 19.78 22.79
C ARG A 415 50.97 18.92 22.86
N SER A 416 51.06 17.84 22.09
CA SER A 416 52.22 16.94 22.08
C SER A 416 52.73 16.73 20.66
N SER A 417 54.04 16.72 20.48
CA SER A 417 54.69 16.40 19.20
C SER A 417 54.81 14.88 18.96
N THR A 418 54.53 14.07 19.97
CA THR A 418 54.59 12.60 19.88
C THR A 418 53.18 12.01 19.75
N GLY A 419 52.83 11.49 18.55
CA GLY A 419 51.61 10.76 18.31
C GLY A 419 51.64 9.39 19.01
N ARG A 420 50.46 8.92 19.47
CA ARG A 420 50.25 7.58 20.04
C ARG A 420 49.67 6.66 19.00
N SER A 421 50.09 5.40 18.98
CA SER A 421 49.48 4.36 18.17
C SER A 421 48.11 4.00 18.80
N VAL A 422 47.03 4.06 18.00
CA VAL A 422 45.69 3.65 18.43
C VAL A 422 45.21 2.54 17.52
N THR A 423 44.74 1.45 18.13
CA THR A 423 44.15 0.32 17.41
C THR A 423 42.77 0.00 17.95
N ILE A 424 41.77 -0.13 17.07
CA ILE A 424 40.42 -0.58 17.39
C ILE A 424 40.25 -1.98 16.82
N THR A 425 39.94 -2.95 17.68
CA THR A 425 39.86 -4.36 17.30
C THR A 425 38.75 -5.08 18.09
N SER A 426 38.39 -6.32 17.69
CA SER A 426 37.48 -7.12 18.45
C SER A 426 38.19 -7.86 19.60
N ARG A 427 37.44 -8.12 20.70
CA ARG A 427 37.93 -8.91 21.83
C ARG A 427 38.48 -10.27 21.38
N LYS A 428 37.78 -10.98 20.49
CA LYS A 428 38.20 -12.27 19.96
C LYS A 428 39.61 -12.22 19.35
N LYS A 429 39.93 -11.14 18.61
CA LYS A 429 41.25 -10.95 17.99
C LYS A 429 42.30 -10.62 18.99
N LEU A 430 41.97 -9.81 19.99
CA LEU A 430 42.92 -9.55 21.08
C LEU A 430 43.22 -10.86 21.85
N ASP A 431 42.21 -11.68 22.09
CA ASP A 431 42.38 -12.96 22.76
C ASP A 431 43.24 -13.94 21.93
N GLU A 432 43.10 -13.94 20.62
CA GLU A 432 43.93 -14.74 19.71
C GLU A 432 45.42 -14.26 19.66
N LYS A 433 45.64 -12.93 19.78
CA LYS A 433 46.99 -12.34 19.65
C LYS A 433 47.72 -12.14 20.97
N ALA A 434 47.01 -11.80 22.03
CA ALA A 434 47.53 -11.45 23.35
C ALA A 434 46.56 -11.86 24.45
N PRO A 435 46.38 -13.17 24.73
CA PRO A 435 45.39 -13.69 25.68
C PRO A 435 45.60 -13.15 27.09
N GLU A 436 46.85 -12.90 27.49
CA GLU A 436 47.13 -12.28 28.80
C GLU A 436 46.55 -10.87 28.93
N GLN A 437 46.58 -10.09 27.85
CA GLN A 437 45.99 -8.75 27.84
C GLN A 437 44.46 -8.82 27.79
N ALA A 438 43.91 -9.77 27.07
CA ALA A 438 42.45 -9.97 27.00
C ALA A 438 41.85 -10.40 28.33
N ALA A 439 42.61 -11.13 29.18
CA ALA A 439 42.15 -11.53 30.51
C ALA A 439 41.92 -10.35 31.48
N HIS A 440 42.53 -9.20 31.23
CA HIS A 440 42.35 -7.98 32.04
C HIS A 440 41.16 -7.10 31.59
N LEU A 441 40.49 -7.48 30.52
CA LEU A 441 39.31 -6.75 30.06
C LEU A 441 38.11 -7.01 30.96
N PRO A 442 37.18 -6.03 31.10
CA PRO A 442 35.92 -6.22 31.79
C PRO A 442 35.15 -7.45 31.26
N PRO A 443 34.35 -8.13 32.09
CA PRO A 443 33.54 -9.26 31.65
C PRO A 443 32.73 -8.90 30.40
N THR A 444 32.58 -9.85 29.46
CA THR A 444 31.74 -9.67 28.28
C THR A 444 30.31 -9.43 28.73
N ALA A 445 29.73 -8.31 28.37
CA ALA A 445 28.29 -8.07 28.49
C ALA A 445 27.62 -8.39 27.14
N GLY A 446 26.30 -8.56 27.15
CA GLY A 446 25.56 -8.67 25.91
C GLY A 446 25.74 -7.44 25.02
N GLY A 447 25.65 -7.63 23.69
CA GLY A 447 25.82 -6.58 22.69
C GLY A 447 27.12 -6.64 21.90
N LEU A 448 27.30 -5.63 21.04
CA LEU A 448 28.54 -5.46 20.29
C LEU A 448 29.56 -4.71 21.17
N GLU A 449 30.81 -5.12 21.09
CA GLU A 449 31.90 -4.41 21.77
C GLU A 449 33.13 -4.34 20.88
N CYS A 450 33.90 -3.28 21.02
CA CYS A 450 35.25 -3.18 20.48
C CYS A 450 36.24 -2.80 21.59
N VAL A 451 37.47 -3.24 21.40
CA VAL A 451 38.61 -2.93 22.31
C VAL A 451 39.45 -1.87 21.67
N VAL A 452 39.78 -0.85 22.46
CA VAL A 452 40.67 0.24 22.07
C VAL A 452 42.02 -0.03 22.73
N LEU A 453 43.04 -0.16 21.91
CA LEU A 453 44.45 -0.23 22.36
C LEU A 453 45.09 1.13 22.13
N ILE A 454 45.92 1.57 23.06
CA ILE A 454 46.80 2.74 22.94
C ILE A 454 48.22 2.28 23.23
N ASP A 455 49.11 2.50 22.27
CA ASP A 455 50.52 2.03 22.32
C ASP A 455 50.59 0.51 22.60
N ASP A 456 49.74 -0.26 21.87
CA ASP A 456 49.56 -1.73 21.95
C ASP A 456 49.10 -2.28 23.30
N LEU A 457 48.68 -1.43 24.24
CA LEU A 457 48.10 -1.84 25.51
C LEU A 457 46.61 -1.57 25.54
N PRO A 458 45.78 -2.48 26.13
CA PRO A 458 44.36 -2.25 26.30
C PRO A 458 44.09 -0.96 27.11
N ALA A 459 43.43 0.00 26.50
CA ALA A 459 43.05 1.26 27.11
C ALA A 459 41.58 1.29 27.53
N GLY A 460 40.72 0.56 26.82
CA GLY A 460 39.31 0.47 27.17
C GLY A 460 38.46 -0.40 26.23
N VAL A 461 37.23 -0.62 26.64
CA VAL A 461 36.22 -1.32 25.85
C VAL A 461 35.06 -0.37 25.61
N LEU A 462 34.64 -0.23 24.34
CA LEU A 462 33.44 0.47 23.95
C LEU A 462 32.35 -0.57 23.75
N ARG A 463 31.22 -0.43 24.43
CA ARG A 463 30.04 -1.27 24.26
C ARG A 463 28.98 -0.54 23.47
N PHE A 464 28.36 -1.26 22.59
CA PHE A 464 27.31 -0.74 21.70
C PHE A 464 26.04 -1.52 21.93
N ARG A 465 24.92 -0.81 21.93
CA ARG A 465 23.59 -1.41 21.89
C ARG A 465 22.72 -0.67 20.88
N ASP A 466 21.85 -1.41 20.25
CA ASP A 466 20.78 -0.81 19.48
C ASP A 466 19.84 -0.06 20.45
N THR A 467 19.57 1.20 20.15
CA THR A 467 18.70 2.02 21.01
C THR A 467 17.25 1.69 20.70
N PRO A 468 16.44 1.33 21.72
CA PRO A 468 14.99 1.21 21.54
C PRO A 468 14.41 2.54 21.07
N ARG A 469 13.41 2.48 20.20
CA ARG A 469 12.69 3.68 19.79
C ARG A 469 11.93 4.26 20.97
N PRO A 470 11.96 5.58 21.18
CA PRO A 470 11.23 6.22 22.30
C PRO A 470 9.74 5.94 22.28
N ASP A 471 9.15 5.81 21.08
CA ASP A 471 7.75 5.52 20.85
C ASP A 471 7.38 4.02 20.93
N GLY A 472 8.37 3.12 21.05
CA GLY A 472 8.15 1.68 21.04
C GLY A 472 7.22 1.20 22.16
N LYS A 473 7.37 1.73 23.38
CA LYS A 473 6.53 1.35 24.53
C LYS A 473 5.08 1.82 24.36
N SER A 474 4.88 3.07 23.99
CA SER A 474 3.56 3.63 23.74
C SER A 474 2.84 2.91 22.61
N PHE A 475 3.58 2.57 21.54
CA PHE A 475 3.04 1.79 20.43
C PHE A 475 2.58 0.39 20.87
N VAL A 476 3.37 -0.36 21.63
CA VAL A 476 2.98 -1.70 22.11
C VAL A 476 1.74 -1.66 23.01
N GLN A 477 1.71 -0.69 23.94
CA GLN A 477 0.58 -0.52 24.86
C GLN A 477 -0.70 -0.11 24.14
N HIS A 478 -0.58 0.54 22.98
CA HIS A 478 -1.69 0.96 22.15
C HIS A 478 -2.34 -0.19 21.36
N LEU A 479 -1.57 -1.23 20.98
CA LEU A 479 -2.01 -2.30 20.08
C LEU A 479 -3.24 -3.08 20.58
N GLU A 480 -3.32 -3.39 21.88
CA GLU A 480 -4.45 -4.14 22.43
C GLU A 480 -5.74 -3.31 22.48
N PRO A 481 -5.79 -2.13 23.11
CA PRO A 481 -7.02 -1.36 23.23
C PRO A 481 -7.55 -0.82 21.91
N ALA A 482 -6.68 -0.38 20.99
CA ALA A 482 -7.10 0.22 19.73
C ALA A 482 -7.34 -0.81 18.62
N HIS A 483 -6.49 -1.84 18.53
CA HIS A 483 -6.47 -2.78 17.41
C HIS A 483 -6.82 -4.22 17.78
N ARG A 484 -7.13 -4.50 19.04
CA ARG A 484 -7.49 -5.84 19.55
C ARG A 484 -6.38 -6.88 19.33
N LEU A 485 -5.13 -6.45 19.30
CA LEU A 485 -3.96 -7.32 19.22
C LEU A 485 -3.58 -7.74 20.65
N THR A 486 -4.22 -8.82 21.11
CA THR A 486 -4.17 -9.29 22.51
C THR A 486 -2.86 -9.98 22.88
N ARG A 487 -2.06 -10.39 21.90
CA ARG A 487 -0.77 -11.06 22.12
C ARG A 487 0.29 -10.40 21.25
N VAL A 488 1.38 -9.98 21.87
CA VAL A 488 2.50 -9.34 21.19
C VAL A 488 3.78 -10.11 21.47
N MET A 489 4.47 -10.54 20.43
CA MET A 489 5.66 -11.36 20.48
C MET A 489 6.85 -10.64 19.84
N LEU A 490 8.04 -10.83 20.41
CA LEU A 490 9.30 -10.39 19.81
C LEU A 490 10.13 -11.61 19.42
N VAL A 491 10.47 -11.73 18.16
CA VAL A 491 11.27 -12.85 17.61
C VAL A 491 12.57 -12.30 17.06
N SER A 492 13.71 -12.91 17.40
CA SER A 492 15.01 -12.46 16.92
C SER A 492 16.04 -13.59 16.87
N GLY A 493 16.99 -13.49 15.94
CA GLY A 493 18.19 -14.32 15.92
C GLY A 493 19.26 -13.96 16.95
N ASP A 494 19.07 -12.84 17.65
CA ASP A 494 20.04 -12.32 18.61
C ASP A 494 20.04 -13.11 19.91
N ARG A 495 21.06 -12.86 20.73
CA ARG A 495 21.21 -13.48 22.06
C ARG A 495 20.06 -13.11 22.98
N GLU A 496 19.65 -14.04 23.84
CA GLU A 496 18.51 -13.87 24.75
C GLU A 496 18.62 -12.61 25.62
N SER A 497 19.80 -12.27 26.13
CA SER A 497 20.02 -11.07 26.95
C SER A 497 19.67 -9.77 26.22
N GLU A 498 19.94 -9.68 24.94
CA GLU A 498 19.65 -8.51 24.10
C GLU A 498 18.14 -8.43 23.77
N VAL A 499 17.55 -9.56 23.42
CA VAL A 499 16.12 -9.64 23.11
C VAL A 499 15.28 -9.34 24.35
N ARG A 500 15.67 -9.87 25.50
CA ARG A 500 15.00 -9.63 26.79
C ARG A 500 15.07 -8.16 27.20
N TRP A 501 16.25 -7.56 27.15
CA TRP A 501 16.42 -6.14 27.45
C TRP A 501 15.56 -5.25 26.53
N MET A 502 15.54 -5.55 25.24
CA MET A 502 14.70 -4.83 24.28
C MET A 502 13.21 -4.99 24.61
N ALA A 503 12.76 -6.22 24.83
CA ALA A 503 11.38 -6.54 25.15
C ALA A 503 10.89 -5.83 26.43
N GLU A 504 11.70 -5.82 27.48
CA GLU A 504 11.42 -5.10 28.73
C GLU A 504 11.29 -3.59 28.50
N SER A 505 12.18 -3.01 27.66
CA SER A 505 12.16 -1.57 27.35
C SER A 505 10.88 -1.12 26.67
N VAL A 506 10.26 -1.99 25.83
CA VAL A 506 9.05 -1.70 25.08
C VAL A 506 7.78 -2.35 25.68
N GLY A 507 7.92 -3.14 26.74
CA GLY A 507 6.80 -3.76 27.47
C GLY A 507 6.26 -5.03 26.81
N ILE A 508 7.07 -5.76 26.02
CA ILE A 508 6.71 -7.07 25.47
C ILE A 508 7.14 -8.16 26.47
N GLN A 509 6.22 -9.07 26.77
CA GLN A 509 6.48 -10.16 27.71
C GLN A 509 6.92 -11.45 27.01
N GLU A 510 6.45 -11.70 25.81
CA GLU A 510 6.74 -12.92 25.07
C GLU A 510 7.91 -12.72 24.10
N ILE A 511 8.98 -13.48 24.31
CA ILE A 511 10.21 -13.37 23.54
C ILE A 511 10.66 -14.74 23.02
N HIS A 512 11.18 -14.73 21.80
CA HIS A 512 11.85 -15.87 21.19
C HIS A 512 13.21 -15.39 20.66
N ALA A 513 14.27 -15.82 21.34
CA ALA A 513 15.64 -15.38 21.08
C ALA A 513 16.51 -16.50 20.50
N GLY A 514 17.56 -16.14 19.77
CA GLY A 514 18.47 -17.10 19.14
C GLY A 514 17.83 -17.93 18.02
N ILE A 515 16.79 -17.40 17.39
CA ILE A 515 15.96 -18.13 16.43
C ILE A 515 16.51 -17.98 15.02
N GLN A 516 16.85 -19.09 14.39
CA GLN A 516 17.23 -19.15 12.98
C GLN A 516 16.00 -18.88 12.06
N PRO A 517 16.18 -18.53 10.78
CA PRO A 517 15.08 -18.23 9.87
C PRO A 517 13.97 -19.30 9.81
N GLU A 518 14.35 -20.57 9.81
CA GLU A 518 13.40 -21.71 9.82
C GLU A 518 12.61 -21.79 11.12
N GLY A 519 13.23 -21.41 12.22
CA GLY A 519 12.57 -21.31 13.54
C GLY A 519 11.57 -20.17 13.59
N LYS A 520 11.88 -19.02 12.95
CA LYS A 520 10.93 -17.89 12.82
C LYS A 520 9.68 -18.33 12.06
N LEU A 521 9.85 -19.00 10.92
CA LEU A 521 8.75 -19.55 10.13
C LEU A 521 7.83 -20.42 11.01
N ARG A 522 8.40 -21.39 11.73
CA ARG A 522 7.62 -22.30 12.58
C ARG A 522 6.83 -21.55 13.67
N ILE A 523 7.44 -20.56 14.35
CA ILE A 523 6.76 -19.75 15.35
C ILE A 523 5.56 -19.01 14.75
N VAL A 524 5.72 -18.44 13.54
CA VAL A 524 4.64 -17.74 12.84
C VAL A 524 3.54 -18.72 12.43
N GLU A 525 3.87 -19.91 11.91
CA GLU A 525 2.90 -20.93 11.55
C GLU A 525 2.10 -21.42 12.77
N GLU A 526 2.77 -21.72 13.89
CA GLU A 526 2.14 -22.12 15.15
C GLU A 526 1.21 -21.04 15.68
N ALA A 527 1.64 -19.76 15.65
CA ALA A 527 0.81 -18.64 16.06
C ALA A 527 -0.39 -18.46 15.13
N THR A 528 -0.19 -18.57 13.81
CA THR A 528 -1.24 -18.41 12.79
C THR A 528 -2.28 -19.52 12.88
N ALA A 529 -1.89 -20.73 13.30
CA ALA A 529 -2.81 -21.83 13.57
C ALA A 529 -3.77 -21.53 14.76
N THR A 530 -3.35 -20.70 15.72
CA THR A 530 -4.16 -20.37 16.89
C THR A 530 -5.07 -19.17 16.65
N ALA A 531 -4.58 -18.12 16.01
CA ALA A 531 -5.33 -16.91 15.68
C ALA A 531 -4.67 -16.15 14.51
N PRO A 532 -5.40 -15.29 13.78
CA PRO A 532 -4.82 -14.47 12.72
C PRO A 532 -3.67 -13.60 13.24
N THR A 533 -2.55 -13.63 12.50
CA THR A 533 -1.27 -12.98 12.87
C THR A 533 -0.95 -11.79 11.98
N LEU A 534 -0.35 -10.77 12.58
CA LEU A 534 0.39 -9.70 11.91
C LEU A 534 1.88 -9.95 12.17
N PHE A 535 2.68 -10.16 11.13
CA PHE A 535 4.13 -10.24 11.23
C PHE A 535 4.76 -9.00 10.61
N VAL A 536 5.68 -8.37 11.34
CA VAL A 536 6.41 -7.18 10.88
C VAL A 536 7.90 -7.45 10.96
N GLY A 537 8.59 -7.33 9.81
CA GLY A 537 10.02 -7.57 9.68
C GLY A 537 10.63 -6.76 8.54
N ASP A 538 11.97 -6.71 8.45
CA ASP A 538 12.70 -5.92 7.45
C ASP A 538 13.70 -6.72 6.62
N GLY A 539 14.07 -7.92 7.06
CA GLY A 539 15.15 -8.71 6.51
C GLY A 539 14.75 -9.70 5.42
N ILE A 540 15.69 -10.02 4.53
CA ILE A 540 15.55 -11.10 3.54
C ILE A 540 15.24 -12.43 4.24
N ASN A 541 15.80 -12.63 5.43
CA ASN A 541 15.61 -13.84 6.24
C ASN A 541 14.18 -13.99 6.79
N ASP A 542 13.38 -12.93 6.75
CA ASP A 542 12.00 -12.91 7.24
C ASP A 542 10.97 -13.24 6.14
N ALA A 543 11.38 -13.33 4.89
CA ALA A 543 10.48 -13.59 3.77
C ALA A 543 9.57 -14.81 3.97
N PRO A 544 10.06 -15.98 4.45
CA PRO A 544 9.18 -17.12 4.72
C PRO A 544 8.17 -16.84 5.84
N ALA A 545 8.56 -16.13 6.88
CA ALA A 545 7.70 -15.76 8.01
C ALA A 545 6.64 -14.73 7.60
N LEU A 546 7.01 -13.73 6.76
CA LEU A 546 6.09 -12.76 6.17
C LEU A 546 5.00 -13.44 5.34
N ALA A 547 5.38 -14.44 4.52
CA ALA A 547 4.44 -15.18 3.69
C ALA A 547 3.51 -16.10 4.49
N ALA A 548 4.00 -16.67 5.60
CA ALA A 548 3.23 -17.58 6.47
C ALA A 548 2.23 -16.86 7.39
N ALA A 549 2.46 -15.58 7.69
CA ALA A 549 1.56 -14.78 8.50
C ALA A 549 0.22 -14.52 7.79
N THR A 550 -0.84 -14.28 8.57
CA THR A 550 -2.13 -13.81 8.00
C THR A 550 -1.96 -12.48 7.27
N VAL A 551 -1.15 -11.60 7.84
CA VAL A 551 -0.70 -10.34 7.25
C VAL A 551 0.78 -10.19 7.50
N GLY A 552 1.59 -10.19 6.44
CA GLY A 552 3.01 -9.88 6.48
C GLY A 552 3.25 -8.43 6.04
N VAL A 553 4.00 -7.68 6.83
CA VAL A 553 4.36 -6.28 6.55
C VAL A 553 5.87 -6.15 6.59
N ALA A 554 6.45 -5.75 5.47
CA ALA A 554 7.87 -5.43 5.37
C ALA A 554 8.11 -3.94 5.69
N MET A 555 9.20 -3.62 6.40
CA MET A 555 9.55 -2.26 6.77
C MET A 555 10.86 -1.79 6.15
N GLY A 556 10.94 -0.47 5.88
CA GLY A 556 12.13 0.18 5.39
C GLY A 556 12.50 -0.20 3.95
N ALA A 557 13.79 -0.17 3.66
CA ALA A 557 14.33 -0.55 2.36
C ALA A 557 14.35 -2.08 2.18
N ALA A 558 13.17 -2.71 2.26
CA ALA A 558 13.03 -4.14 2.08
C ALA A 558 13.67 -4.59 0.74
N SER A 559 14.36 -5.72 0.78
CA SER A 559 14.88 -6.34 -0.45
C SER A 559 13.73 -6.80 -1.35
N ASP A 560 14.04 -7.05 -2.62
CA ASP A 560 13.04 -7.55 -3.56
C ASP A 560 12.34 -8.81 -3.03
N VAL A 561 13.11 -9.76 -2.48
CA VAL A 561 12.59 -11.02 -1.93
C VAL A 561 11.65 -10.76 -0.74
N THR A 562 12.01 -9.85 0.15
CA THR A 562 11.18 -9.49 1.31
C THR A 562 9.90 -8.77 0.87
N SER A 563 10.03 -7.89 -0.11
CA SER A 563 8.89 -7.19 -0.71
C SER A 563 7.93 -8.16 -1.40
N GLU A 564 8.45 -9.17 -2.11
CA GLU A 564 7.64 -10.20 -2.76
C GLU A 564 6.88 -11.10 -1.79
N ALA A 565 7.45 -11.38 -0.64
CA ALA A 565 6.83 -12.22 0.40
C ALA A 565 5.80 -11.48 1.25
N SER A 566 5.80 -10.14 1.25
CA SER A 566 4.94 -9.33 2.10
C SER A 566 3.63 -8.94 1.40
N GLY A 567 2.57 -8.78 2.17
CA GLY A 567 1.28 -8.24 1.69
C GLY A 567 1.26 -6.71 1.63
N ALA A 568 2.09 -6.04 2.43
CA ALA A 568 2.35 -4.61 2.37
C ALA A 568 3.81 -4.29 2.67
N VAL A 569 4.29 -3.21 2.08
CA VAL A 569 5.63 -2.64 2.33
C VAL A 569 5.45 -1.22 2.88
N VAL A 570 5.97 -0.98 4.06
CA VAL A 570 6.07 0.35 4.65
C VAL A 570 7.42 0.93 4.24
N MET A 571 7.40 2.01 3.49
CA MET A 571 8.62 2.61 2.91
C MET A 571 9.55 3.23 3.95
N ASP A 572 9.00 3.55 5.11
CA ASP A 572 9.65 4.13 6.28
C ASP A 572 9.86 3.06 7.36
N THR A 573 10.72 3.33 8.32
CA THR A 573 10.92 2.48 9.49
C THR A 573 10.05 2.89 10.67
N SER A 574 9.18 3.89 10.56
CA SER A 574 8.34 4.42 11.66
C SER A 574 7.22 3.46 12.07
N LEU A 575 7.09 3.21 13.37
CA LEU A 575 5.97 2.42 13.94
C LEU A 575 4.61 3.09 13.71
N ALA A 576 4.59 4.42 13.58
CA ALA A 576 3.37 5.17 13.23
C ALA A 576 2.77 4.70 11.91
N LYS A 577 3.58 4.22 10.97
CA LYS A 577 3.10 3.72 9.69
C LYS A 577 2.41 2.36 9.80
N ILE A 578 2.81 1.55 10.76
CA ILE A 578 2.09 0.31 11.07
C ILE A 578 0.72 0.64 11.67
N ASP A 579 0.67 1.62 12.58
CA ASP A 579 -0.57 2.09 13.16
C ASP A 579 -1.52 2.69 12.09
N GLU A 580 -0.98 3.54 11.21
CA GLU A 580 -1.72 4.09 10.07
C GLU A 580 -2.31 2.96 9.18
N LEU A 581 -1.52 1.90 8.90
CA LEU A 581 -1.99 0.75 8.13
C LEU A 581 -3.13 0.00 8.83
N LEU A 582 -3.03 -0.22 10.14
CA LEU A 582 -4.09 -0.85 10.94
C LEU A 582 -5.38 -0.03 10.91
N HIS A 583 -5.28 1.28 11.05
CA HIS A 583 -6.42 2.19 10.94
C HIS A 583 -7.04 2.22 9.54
N ILE A 584 -6.21 2.19 8.48
CA ILE A 584 -6.69 2.11 7.10
C ILE A 584 -7.47 0.81 6.88
N GLY A 585 -6.96 -0.33 7.35
CA GLY A 585 -7.63 -1.62 7.26
C GLY A 585 -8.98 -1.64 7.99
N SER A 586 -9.03 -1.17 9.23
CA SER A 586 -10.25 -1.07 10.03
C SER A 586 -11.30 -0.14 9.38
N ARG A 587 -10.86 1.03 8.92
CA ARG A 587 -11.69 2.00 8.19
C ARG A 587 -12.25 1.41 6.89
N PHE A 588 -11.40 0.77 6.09
CA PHE A 588 -11.80 0.09 4.87
C PHE A 588 -12.90 -0.93 5.16
N ARG A 589 -12.66 -1.86 6.08
CA ARG A 589 -13.62 -2.92 6.43
C ARG A 589 -14.96 -2.35 6.89
N LYS A 590 -14.95 -1.34 7.77
CA LYS A 590 -16.15 -0.68 8.27
C LYS A 590 -16.97 -0.07 7.14
N ILE A 591 -16.34 0.70 6.26
CA ILE A 591 -17.04 1.40 5.17
C ILE A 591 -17.50 0.40 4.09
N ALA A 592 -16.66 -0.59 3.72
CA ALA A 592 -17.03 -1.62 2.76
C ALA A 592 -18.25 -2.42 3.22
N LEU A 593 -18.28 -2.83 4.49
CA LEU A 593 -19.46 -3.53 5.06
C LEU A 593 -20.69 -2.62 5.15
N GLN A 594 -20.55 -1.36 5.54
CA GLN A 594 -21.66 -0.40 5.55
C GLN A 594 -22.25 -0.23 4.15
N THR A 595 -21.40 -0.12 3.13
CA THR A 595 -21.83 0.02 1.74
C THR A 595 -22.55 -1.22 1.25
N ALA A 596 -21.95 -2.39 1.43
CA ALA A 596 -22.49 -3.65 0.96
C ALA A 596 -23.81 -4.01 1.67
N VAL A 597 -23.79 -4.07 3.01
CA VAL A 597 -24.94 -4.49 3.82
C VAL A 597 -26.04 -3.42 3.79
N GLY A 598 -25.66 -2.14 3.91
CA GLY A 598 -26.62 -1.03 3.90
C GLY A 598 -27.34 -0.91 2.55
N GLY A 599 -26.58 -0.97 1.44
CA GLY A 599 -27.16 -0.94 0.10
C GLY A 599 -28.09 -2.11 -0.18
N MET A 600 -27.64 -3.33 0.12
CA MET A 600 -28.47 -4.54 -0.04
C MET A 600 -29.74 -4.50 0.83
N ALA A 601 -29.65 -4.01 2.06
CA ALA A 601 -30.83 -3.89 2.92
C ALA A 601 -31.86 -2.90 2.34
N LEU A 602 -31.40 -1.77 1.79
CA LEU A 602 -32.27 -0.81 1.13
C LEU A 602 -32.91 -1.41 -0.13
N SER A 603 -32.18 -2.16 -0.96
CA SER A 603 -32.71 -2.84 -2.12
C SER A 603 -33.77 -3.89 -1.73
N VAL A 604 -33.54 -4.68 -0.67
CA VAL A 604 -34.54 -5.65 -0.16
C VAL A 604 -35.81 -4.96 0.35
N ILE A 605 -35.69 -3.84 1.06
CA ILE A 605 -36.84 -3.02 1.47
C ILE A 605 -37.59 -2.50 0.24
N GLY A 606 -36.87 -1.97 -0.75
CA GLY A 606 -37.47 -1.54 -2.02
C GLY A 606 -38.20 -2.64 -2.76
N MET A 607 -37.65 -3.87 -2.81
CA MET A 607 -38.30 -5.05 -3.36
C MET A 607 -39.61 -5.37 -2.63
N ALA A 608 -39.64 -5.28 -1.31
CA ALA A 608 -40.86 -5.52 -0.53
C ALA A 608 -41.95 -4.48 -0.86
N PHE A 609 -41.60 -3.21 -0.97
CA PHE A 609 -42.54 -2.15 -1.40
C PHE A 609 -43.02 -2.35 -2.85
N ALA A 610 -42.13 -2.77 -3.76
CA ALA A 610 -42.48 -3.08 -5.15
C ALA A 610 -43.41 -4.28 -5.24
N ALA A 611 -43.12 -5.36 -4.50
CA ALA A 611 -43.96 -6.54 -4.42
C ALA A 611 -45.36 -6.23 -3.85
N ALA A 612 -45.43 -5.35 -2.86
CA ALA A 612 -46.69 -4.88 -2.28
C ALA A 612 -47.47 -3.91 -3.22
N GLY A 613 -46.83 -3.39 -4.27
CA GLY A 613 -47.44 -2.50 -5.27
C GLY A 613 -47.40 -1.01 -4.93
N TYR A 614 -46.62 -0.62 -3.90
CA TYR A 614 -46.42 0.78 -3.52
C TYR A 614 -45.33 1.48 -4.36
N LEU A 615 -44.49 0.71 -5.04
CA LEU A 615 -43.37 1.22 -5.83
C LEU A 615 -43.55 0.78 -7.30
N PRO A 616 -43.98 1.66 -8.21
CA PRO A 616 -44.10 1.35 -9.63
C PRO A 616 -42.69 1.23 -10.29
N PRO A 617 -42.56 0.54 -11.46
CA PRO A 617 -41.25 0.23 -12.06
C PRO A 617 -40.35 1.42 -12.26
N ALA A 618 -40.82 2.53 -12.81
CA ALA A 618 -40.01 3.73 -13.05
C ALA A 618 -39.51 4.38 -11.74
N ALA A 619 -40.38 4.47 -10.72
CA ALA A 619 -39.98 4.99 -9.41
C ALA A 619 -39.02 4.02 -8.70
N GLY A 620 -39.21 2.71 -8.89
CA GLY A 620 -38.27 1.69 -8.42
C GLY A 620 -36.86 1.84 -9.01
N ALA A 621 -36.75 2.09 -10.32
CA ALA A 621 -35.51 2.33 -11.00
C ALA A 621 -34.78 3.59 -10.44
N LEU A 622 -35.49 4.69 -10.27
CA LEU A 622 -34.94 5.91 -9.67
C LEU A 622 -34.48 5.72 -8.22
N ALA A 623 -35.27 4.96 -7.43
CA ALA A 623 -34.90 4.65 -6.05
C ALA A 623 -33.62 3.79 -6.00
N GLN A 624 -33.49 2.81 -6.89
CA GLN A 624 -32.28 1.97 -6.96
C GLN A 624 -31.06 2.78 -7.39
N GLU A 625 -31.18 3.67 -8.38
CA GLU A 625 -30.09 4.57 -8.80
C GLU A 625 -29.62 5.47 -7.64
N ALA A 626 -30.56 5.98 -6.84
CA ALA A 626 -30.21 6.75 -5.65
C ALA A 626 -29.48 5.90 -4.59
N ILE A 627 -29.83 4.63 -4.43
CA ILE A 627 -29.14 3.68 -3.53
C ILE A 627 -27.70 3.43 -4.05
N ASP A 628 -27.53 3.22 -5.34
CA ASP A 628 -26.25 2.93 -5.97
C ASP A 628 -25.32 4.13 -5.86
N LEU A 629 -25.81 5.34 -6.12
CA LEU A 629 -25.06 6.58 -5.97
C LEU A 629 -24.63 6.80 -4.50
N ALA A 630 -25.52 6.56 -3.56
CA ALA A 630 -25.22 6.65 -2.13
C ALA A 630 -24.17 5.61 -1.70
N ALA A 631 -24.23 4.40 -2.25
CA ALA A 631 -23.27 3.33 -2.01
C ALA A 631 -21.85 3.74 -2.51
N VAL A 632 -21.74 4.23 -3.75
CA VAL A 632 -20.48 4.73 -4.31
C VAL A 632 -19.93 5.91 -3.50
N ALA A 633 -20.77 6.89 -3.17
CA ALA A 633 -20.37 8.04 -2.36
C ALA A 633 -19.89 7.60 -0.96
N ASN A 634 -20.54 6.62 -0.34
CA ASN A 634 -20.08 6.06 0.93
C ASN A 634 -18.75 5.33 0.79
N ALA A 635 -18.54 4.53 -0.27
CA ALA A 635 -17.31 3.81 -0.53
C ALA A 635 -16.12 4.76 -0.74
N LEU A 636 -16.31 5.86 -1.47
CA LEU A 636 -15.29 6.89 -1.70
C LEU A 636 -14.81 7.56 -0.40
N ARG A 637 -15.59 7.53 0.68
CA ARG A 637 -15.18 8.05 2.00
C ARG A 637 -13.93 7.35 2.55
N VAL A 638 -13.58 6.16 2.07
CA VAL A 638 -12.34 5.49 2.46
C VAL A 638 -11.12 6.34 2.07
N ALA A 639 -11.14 6.90 0.86
CA ALA A 639 -10.04 7.70 0.31
C ALA A 639 -9.97 9.13 0.89
N TRP A 640 -11.04 9.62 1.56
CA TRP A 640 -11.03 10.95 2.16
C TRP A 640 -10.09 10.98 3.35
N ARG A 641 -9.28 12.04 3.42
CA ARG A 641 -8.33 12.23 4.53
C ARG A 641 -9.08 12.29 5.86
N PRO A 642 -8.92 11.32 6.77
CA PRO A 642 -9.30 11.52 8.15
C PRO A 642 -8.37 12.57 8.77
N GLY A 643 -8.83 13.31 9.76
CA GLY A 643 -8.04 14.35 10.43
C GLY A 643 -6.73 13.80 11.02
N THR A 644 -6.78 12.58 11.57
CA THR A 644 -5.62 11.81 12.06
C THR A 644 -5.81 10.34 11.68
N LEU A 645 -4.75 9.71 11.17
CA LEU A 645 -4.69 8.26 10.89
C LEU A 645 -3.95 7.49 11.99
N THR A 646 -3.34 8.18 12.93
CA THR A 646 -2.67 7.59 14.10
C THR A 646 -3.24 8.25 15.34
N ASP A 647 -3.49 7.47 16.37
CA ASP A 647 -4.07 7.91 17.64
C ASP A 647 -3.13 7.68 18.83
N TYR A 648 -1.89 7.23 18.59
CA TYR A 648 -0.89 7.23 19.63
C TYR A 648 0.04 8.45 19.53
N PRO A 649 0.50 8.99 20.68
CA PRO A 649 1.27 10.23 20.68
C PRO A 649 2.62 10.02 19.96
N ARG A 650 2.86 10.81 18.90
CA ARG A 650 4.21 10.98 18.35
C ARG A 650 5.01 11.78 19.37
N HIS A 651 6.08 11.21 19.91
CA HIS A 651 7.13 12.02 20.46
C HIS A 651 7.90 12.59 19.26
N ASP A 652 7.57 13.83 18.87
CA ASP A 652 8.39 14.58 17.93
C ASP A 652 9.80 14.66 18.54
N ALA A 653 10.77 14.08 17.81
CA ALA A 653 12.18 14.08 18.19
C ALA A 653 12.82 15.43 17.85
#